data_4e3cb98055575c7ceae781824274ab92
#
_entry.id   4e3cb98055575c7ceae781824274ab92
#
_cell.length_a   1.000
_cell.length_b   1.000
_cell.length_c   1.000
_cell.angle_alpha   90.00
_cell.angle_beta   90.00
_cell.angle_gamma   90.00
#
_symmetry.space_group_name_H-M   'P 1'
#
loop_
_entity.id
_entity.type
_entity.pdbx_description
1 polymer ?
#
loop_
_entity_poly.entity_id
_entity_poly.type
_entity_poly.pdbx_seq_one_letter_code
_entity_poly.pdbx_strand_id
1 'polypeptide(L)'
;MTNENVKVGVTALIRISKNSNFQSNKLMQLRTFYFLLLLVLGQQATAQTNTNKRYQGLLWEISGKGTARPSYLYGTMHVPEKLVYNLSDSFFIALRNSDYVSLETDHDVWQEFMQKMKEDNETFGYAENGGYAARNNYNNYTDLYGQSFKLEAPDTRLFEAMFAYKPVMANEFLYRSNGFGEDFEENTYLDLFIFQAGKKLGKKVIGLETMDGSYEAVTRARIPDDDDQEEYNPYGGRYINPNSIRDAYRKQDLNALDSLNSIISPGKNFRKWMLEERNIVMANGIDSIAKMGKNMFSAVGAAHLAGDIGVIEQLRNRGYTVRAVQFSFDTDKKNMAEIEKIRYPVNLSQQWSNDSVWSAEAPGKFYTTSEAWRIEQSLCADMSNGAYYAAYRLKTNGLWTGQTPEYISTRIDSIIYEKIPGKIQERKRFTSPFPGHDITTKTRRGDIQRYKIIITPSEVVMFIMGGNGDYVAGKEGDQFFNSIRINPSKSTTVERATIIEPKPGNIKVKLPVSPFINTSTDKKATELYIAGQEKNPDDGYYFLTRISYHDIDYIEEDTFELNIICEKIAEQFTKSRPTLTPGQMMPYPTQTFSFQSDKDKSYYFGKVVIDGPQYYLLGCRNTTGKSPDAFFNSFEITPSTWPDGWMEKKDTSGEYTVMVPKNEEKQASQLYQNLKKIGEEIAKKARAKYGDNGDYDFYGKNYSGQIVSPQTGEKVFINSYPYESRVFPDKDSLKRSTDTYASADKEMKIKSSTFEEKGDSMIVMTYEVVDTNSNR
;
A
#
# COMPACT_ATOMS: atom_id res chain seq x y z
N MET A 1 -20.21 41.39 9.32
CA MET A 1 -20.69 41.50 10.71
C MET A 1 -20.50 40.09 11.30
N THR A 2 -19.70 39.77 12.24
CA THR A 2 -18.64 40.35 13.06
C THR A 2 -17.82 39.15 13.55
N ASN A 3 -16.51 39.31 13.52
CA ASN A 3 -15.54 38.41 14.13
C ASN A 3 -15.74 38.30 15.63
N GLU A 4 -15.55 37.15 16.21
CA GLU A 4 -15.06 37.02 17.59
C GLU A 4 -13.96 35.97 17.70
N ASN A 5 -12.78 36.47 18.00
CA ASN A 5 -11.59 35.73 18.41
C ASN A 5 -11.70 35.31 19.87
N VAL A 6 -11.49 34.05 20.19
CA VAL A 6 -11.23 33.61 21.55
C VAL A 6 -9.73 33.35 21.71
N LYS A 7 -9.07 34.24 22.46
CA LYS A 7 -7.70 34.05 22.97
C LYS A 7 -7.78 33.25 24.27
N VAL A 8 -7.11 32.12 24.34
CA VAL A 8 -6.82 31.45 25.62
C VAL A 8 -5.38 31.76 26.01
N GLY A 9 -5.22 32.54 27.10
CA GLY A 9 -3.94 32.83 27.70
C GLY A 9 -3.61 31.81 28.78
N VAL A 10 -2.45 31.20 28.72
CA VAL A 10 -1.89 30.38 29.79
C VAL A 10 -0.87 31.24 30.54
N THR A 11 -1.16 31.54 31.80
CA THR A 11 -0.24 32.26 32.73
C THR A 11 0.48 31.20 33.55
N ALA A 12 1.78 31.05 33.36
CA ALA A 12 2.63 30.27 34.24
C ALA A 12 3.17 31.12 35.38
N LEU A 13 2.86 30.74 36.61
CA LEU A 13 3.37 31.36 37.85
C LEU A 13 4.70 30.69 38.24
N ILE A 14 5.79 31.42 38.06
CA ILE A 14 7.10 31.04 38.61
C ILE A 14 7.23 31.62 40.03
N ARG A 15 7.34 30.74 41.00
CA ARG A 15 7.63 31.12 42.41
C ARG A 15 9.12 31.01 42.65
N ILE A 16 9.78 32.18 42.79
CA ILE A 16 11.18 32.27 43.21
C ILE A 16 11.22 32.35 44.74
N SER A 17 11.89 31.42 45.40
CA SER A 17 12.23 31.56 46.82
C SER A 17 13.68 32.04 46.93
N LYS A 18 13.83 33.22 47.57
CA LYS A 18 15.10 33.77 48.03
C LYS A 18 15.44 33.20 49.40
N ASN A 19 16.67 32.75 49.57
CA ASN A 19 17.55 32.83 50.76
C ASN A 19 18.74 31.91 50.50
N SER A 20 19.98 32.20 50.78
CA SER A 20 20.66 33.14 51.62
C SER A 20 22.16 33.17 51.26
N ASN A 21 22.77 34.27 51.53
CA ASN A 21 24.16 34.65 51.26
C ASN A 21 25.21 33.89 52.09
N PHE A 22 26.46 34.03 51.64
CA PHE A 22 27.73 33.84 52.30
C PHE A 22 28.43 32.49 52.23
N GLN A 23 29.27 32.34 51.24
CA GLN A 23 30.66 31.84 51.29
C GLN A 23 31.11 31.47 49.83
N SER A 24 31.55 32.44 49.05
CA SER A 24 31.84 32.13 47.66
C SER A 24 33.15 32.61 47.03
N ASN A 25 34.00 33.35 47.71
CA ASN A 25 35.15 33.93 47.01
C ASN A 25 36.41 33.04 46.90
N LYS A 26 36.55 31.98 47.69
CA LYS A 26 37.70 31.07 47.54
C LYS A 26 37.39 29.87 46.63
N LEU A 27 36.13 29.41 46.60
CA LEU A 27 35.75 28.31 45.69
C LEU A 27 35.65 28.74 44.21
N MET A 28 35.35 30.03 43.97
CA MET A 28 35.25 30.56 42.62
C MET A 28 36.63 30.73 41.96
N GLN A 29 37.65 31.11 42.70
CA GLN A 29 39.02 31.20 42.18
C GLN A 29 39.65 29.82 41.92
N LEU A 30 39.36 28.82 42.75
CA LEU A 30 39.80 27.44 42.48
C LEU A 30 39.06 26.82 41.26
N ARG A 31 37.77 27.10 41.11
CA ARG A 31 36.98 26.61 39.93
C ARG A 31 37.45 27.28 38.64
N THR A 32 37.79 28.53 38.66
CA THR A 32 38.32 29.26 37.48
C THR A 32 39.70 28.76 37.12
N PHE A 33 40.55 28.43 38.10
CA PHE A 33 41.88 27.86 37.86
C PHE A 33 41.80 26.42 37.31
N TYR A 34 40.91 25.59 37.85
CA TYR A 34 40.66 24.24 37.29
C TYR A 34 40.00 24.29 35.90
N PHE A 35 39.14 25.29 35.66
CA PHE A 35 38.54 25.44 34.32
C PHE A 35 39.55 25.94 33.29
N LEU A 36 40.48 26.80 33.66
CA LEU A 36 41.61 27.21 32.81
C LEU A 36 42.62 26.10 32.63
N LEU A 37 42.90 25.29 33.64
CA LEU A 37 43.79 24.10 33.52
C LEU A 37 43.16 23.03 32.65
N LEU A 38 41.84 22.79 32.71
CA LEU A 38 41.08 21.88 31.82
C LEU A 38 41.01 22.42 30.42
N LEU A 39 40.96 23.76 30.20
CA LEU A 39 41.03 24.35 28.88
C LEU A 39 42.42 24.21 28.22
N VAL A 40 43.49 24.30 29.02
CA VAL A 40 44.88 24.13 28.53
C VAL A 40 45.18 22.64 28.29
N LEU A 41 44.68 21.72 29.12
CA LEU A 41 44.80 20.29 28.90
C LEU A 41 43.86 19.80 27.81
N GLY A 42 42.73 20.45 27.60
CA GLY A 42 41.80 20.15 26.47
C GLY A 42 42.36 20.55 25.12
N GLN A 43 43.28 21.50 25.05
CA GLN A 43 43.96 21.88 23.80
C GLN A 43 45.08 20.90 23.38
N GLN A 44 45.54 20.04 24.26
CA GLN A 44 46.54 19.00 23.90
C GLN A 44 45.91 17.63 23.60
N ALA A 45 44.60 17.44 23.84
CA ALA A 45 43.87 16.25 23.51
C ALA A 45 43.13 16.34 22.14
N THR A 46 43.28 17.45 21.43
CA THR A 46 42.80 17.61 20.07
C THR A 46 43.92 17.46 19.05
N ALA A 47 44.66 16.38 19.15
CA ALA A 47 45.64 16.09 18.11
C ALA A 47 45.71 14.60 17.92
N GLN A 48 44.92 14.15 17.08
CA GLN A 48 45.09 13.14 16.05
C GLN A 48 43.72 12.61 15.61
N THR A 49 42.84 13.51 15.21
CA THR A 49 41.91 13.16 14.16
C THR A 49 42.72 13.07 12.87
N ASN A 50 42.75 11.89 12.35
CA ASN A 50 43.36 11.51 11.10
C ASN A 50 43.21 12.59 10.01
N THR A 51 44.32 13.02 9.49
CA THR A 51 44.45 14.02 8.44
C THR A 51 43.42 13.85 7.34
N ASN A 52 42.53 14.81 7.23
CA ASN A 52 41.90 15.34 6.01
C ASN A 52 41.91 14.43 4.76
N LYS A 53 41.27 13.26 4.84
CA LYS A 53 40.78 12.64 3.62
C LYS A 53 39.67 13.54 3.08
N ARG A 54 39.99 14.39 2.16
CA ARG A 54 39.01 15.31 1.57
C ARG A 54 38.30 14.60 0.44
N TYR A 55 36.99 14.35 0.61
CA TYR A 55 36.14 13.79 -0.43
C TYR A 55 35.47 14.94 -1.17
N GLN A 56 36.13 15.41 -2.24
CA GLN A 56 35.66 16.47 -3.11
C GLN A 56 35.41 15.91 -4.51
N GLY A 57 34.20 16.13 -5.03
CA GLY A 57 33.78 15.62 -6.34
C GLY A 57 32.77 14.49 -6.23
N LEU A 58 31.86 14.44 -7.19
CA LEU A 58 30.82 13.39 -7.26
C LEU A 58 31.25 12.19 -8.14
N LEU A 59 32.24 12.38 -9.05
CA LEU A 59 32.74 11.33 -9.94
C LEU A 59 34.15 10.88 -9.51
N TRP A 60 34.31 9.56 -9.37
CA TRP A 60 35.54 8.94 -8.93
C TRP A 60 35.97 7.85 -9.89
N GLU A 61 37.25 7.84 -10.27
CA GLU A 61 37.85 6.80 -11.08
C GLU A 61 38.41 5.70 -10.19
N ILE A 62 38.14 4.45 -10.56
CA ILE A 62 38.61 3.24 -9.89
C ILE A 62 39.55 2.51 -10.84
N SER A 63 40.82 2.37 -10.46
CA SER A 63 41.88 1.74 -11.26
C SER A 63 42.77 0.83 -10.40
N GLY A 64 43.71 0.13 -11.03
CA GLY A 64 44.63 -0.79 -10.33
C GLY A 64 44.15 -2.24 -10.34
N LYS A 65 44.79 -3.08 -9.55
CA LYS A 65 44.53 -4.53 -9.48
C LYS A 65 44.49 -5.27 -10.82
N GLY A 66 45.29 -4.78 -11.80
CA GLY A 66 45.35 -5.40 -13.13
C GLY A 66 44.16 -5.14 -14.03
N THR A 67 43.28 -4.20 -13.68
CA THR A 67 42.19 -3.78 -14.58
C THR A 67 42.74 -3.07 -15.81
N ALA A 68 42.30 -3.51 -17.00
CA ALA A 68 42.80 -2.92 -18.27
C ALA A 68 42.20 -1.51 -18.52
N ARG A 69 41.02 -1.24 -17.99
CA ARG A 69 40.30 0.04 -18.12
C ARG A 69 39.74 0.44 -16.77
N PRO A 70 39.68 1.75 -16.46
CA PRO A 70 39.10 2.19 -15.19
C PRO A 70 37.62 1.97 -15.16
N SER A 71 37.09 1.68 -13.95
CA SER A 71 35.68 1.82 -13.60
C SER A 71 35.42 3.18 -12.95
N TYR A 72 34.19 3.56 -12.84
CA TYR A 72 33.79 4.86 -12.28
C TYR A 72 32.71 4.71 -11.24
N LEU A 73 32.75 5.55 -10.20
CA LEU A 73 31.74 5.65 -9.15
C LEU A 73 31.20 7.09 -9.15
N TYR A 74 29.90 7.23 -9.21
CA TYR A 74 29.23 8.54 -9.24
C TYR A 74 28.18 8.63 -8.12
N GLY A 75 28.24 9.76 -7.37
CA GLY A 75 27.28 10.05 -6.29
C GLY A 75 26.02 10.70 -6.84
N THR A 76 24.86 10.06 -6.63
CA THR A 76 23.56 10.58 -7.05
C THR A 76 22.78 11.21 -5.89
N MET A 77 21.73 11.91 -6.23
CA MET A 77 20.65 12.34 -5.34
C MET A 77 19.31 11.98 -6.00
N HIS A 78 18.46 11.28 -5.29
CA HIS A 78 17.23 10.68 -5.83
C HIS A 78 16.09 11.69 -5.98
N VAL A 79 16.33 12.78 -6.69
CA VAL A 79 15.36 13.85 -6.89
C VAL A 79 15.32 14.30 -8.36
N PRO A 80 14.19 14.82 -8.86
CA PRO A 80 14.06 15.29 -10.24
C PRO A 80 14.49 16.74 -10.45
N GLU A 81 14.99 17.42 -9.41
CA GLU A 81 15.35 18.83 -9.52
C GLU A 81 16.51 19.06 -10.47
N LYS A 82 16.38 19.99 -11.42
CA LYS A 82 17.40 20.36 -12.42
C LYS A 82 18.76 20.69 -11.81
N LEU A 83 18.76 21.19 -10.58
CA LEU A 83 19.99 21.57 -9.88
C LEU A 83 20.91 20.40 -9.53
N VAL A 84 20.39 19.15 -9.47
CA VAL A 84 21.21 17.96 -9.21
C VAL A 84 21.77 17.34 -10.48
N TYR A 85 21.26 17.75 -11.66
CA TYR A 85 21.74 17.31 -12.97
C TYR A 85 22.99 18.05 -13.40
N ASN A 86 23.96 18.19 -12.51
CA ASN A 86 25.24 18.79 -12.80
C ASN A 86 26.17 17.77 -13.48
N LEU A 87 25.76 17.31 -14.68
CA LEU A 87 26.41 16.22 -15.42
C LEU A 87 27.53 16.80 -16.28
N SER A 88 28.78 16.60 -15.84
CA SER A 88 29.96 17.08 -16.53
C SER A 88 30.29 16.29 -17.81
N ASP A 89 31.14 16.83 -18.67
CA ASP A 89 31.70 16.08 -19.80
C ASP A 89 32.40 14.79 -19.37
N SER A 90 33.12 14.85 -18.23
CA SER A 90 33.76 13.68 -17.62
C SER A 90 32.77 12.59 -17.23
N PHE A 91 31.54 12.96 -16.75
CA PHE A 91 30.46 12.01 -16.48
C PHE A 91 30.07 11.27 -17.77
N PHE A 92 29.81 11.99 -18.86
CA PHE A 92 29.40 11.36 -20.13
C PHE A 92 30.49 10.51 -20.75
N ILE A 93 31.74 10.91 -20.62
CA ILE A 93 32.91 10.13 -21.08
C ILE A 93 33.01 8.83 -20.27
N ALA A 94 32.91 8.90 -18.94
CA ALA A 94 32.94 7.75 -18.06
C ALA A 94 31.80 6.75 -18.36
N LEU A 95 30.59 7.27 -18.53
CA LEU A 95 29.39 6.47 -18.86
C LEU A 95 29.59 5.75 -20.24
N ARG A 96 30.01 6.46 -21.26
CA ARG A 96 30.21 5.90 -22.61
C ARG A 96 31.33 4.86 -22.67
N ASN A 97 32.37 5.03 -21.88
CA ASN A 97 33.56 4.15 -21.88
C ASN A 97 33.38 2.89 -21.02
N SER A 98 32.29 2.77 -20.27
CA SER A 98 32.00 1.62 -19.41
C SER A 98 31.27 0.49 -20.17
N ASP A 99 31.53 -0.76 -19.81
CA ASP A 99 30.82 -1.94 -20.33
C ASP A 99 29.46 -2.13 -19.62
N TYR A 100 29.47 -1.84 -18.32
CA TYR A 100 28.31 -1.95 -17.44
C TYR A 100 27.94 -0.59 -16.87
N VAL A 101 26.64 -0.43 -16.63
CA VAL A 101 26.10 0.64 -15.79
C VAL A 101 25.40 -0.02 -14.61
N SER A 102 25.69 0.44 -13.42
CA SER A 102 24.99 -0.07 -12.24
C SER A 102 24.37 1.05 -11.41
N LEU A 103 23.27 0.71 -10.77
CA LEU A 103 22.61 1.53 -9.76
C LEU A 103 22.55 0.74 -8.45
N GLU A 104 22.03 1.35 -7.39
CA GLU A 104 21.82 0.64 -6.12
C GLU A 104 20.97 -0.61 -6.38
N THR A 105 19.80 -0.45 -7.01
CA THR A 105 18.91 -1.54 -7.38
C THR A 105 18.51 -1.47 -8.84
N ASP A 106 18.10 -2.60 -9.40
CA ASP A 106 17.63 -2.67 -10.79
C ASP A 106 16.21 -2.11 -10.90
N HIS A 107 16.02 -1.08 -11.73
CA HIS A 107 14.71 -0.44 -11.90
C HIS A 107 13.69 -1.31 -12.65
N ASP A 108 14.15 -2.28 -13.45
CA ASP A 108 13.24 -3.17 -14.19
C ASP A 108 12.39 -4.06 -13.26
N VAL A 109 12.89 -4.36 -12.04
CA VAL A 109 12.17 -5.25 -11.09
C VAL A 109 11.27 -4.51 -10.09
N TRP A 110 11.28 -3.19 -10.06
CA TRP A 110 10.58 -2.42 -9.01
C TRP A 110 9.07 -2.66 -8.99
N GLN A 111 8.43 -2.69 -10.15
CA GLN A 111 6.96 -2.88 -10.22
C GLN A 111 6.55 -4.27 -9.74
N GLU A 112 7.32 -5.30 -10.13
CA GLU A 112 7.10 -6.67 -9.67
C GLU A 112 7.29 -6.79 -8.15
N PHE A 113 8.35 -6.17 -7.63
CA PHE A 113 8.63 -6.11 -6.20
C PHE A 113 7.47 -5.47 -5.43
N MET A 114 6.99 -4.29 -5.86
CA MET A 114 5.90 -3.58 -5.20
C MET A 114 4.59 -4.38 -5.23
N GLN A 115 4.31 -5.08 -6.35
CA GLN A 115 3.14 -5.94 -6.45
C GLN A 115 3.24 -7.13 -5.48
N LYS A 116 4.40 -7.77 -5.39
CA LYS A 116 4.64 -8.88 -4.46
C LYS A 116 4.47 -8.44 -3.00
N MET A 117 5.02 -7.28 -2.64
CA MET A 117 4.86 -6.70 -1.30
C MET A 117 3.38 -6.41 -0.98
N LYS A 118 2.62 -5.90 -1.97
CA LYS A 118 1.19 -5.68 -1.82
C LYS A 118 0.44 -7.00 -1.60
N GLU A 119 0.71 -8.03 -2.39
CA GLU A 119 0.10 -9.36 -2.27
C GLU A 119 0.42 -10.03 -0.93
N ASP A 120 1.67 -9.94 -0.48
CA ASP A 120 2.08 -10.45 0.83
C ASP A 120 1.35 -9.69 1.97
N ASN A 121 1.27 -8.37 1.90
CA ASN A 121 0.58 -7.56 2.89
C ASN A 121 -0.94 -7.82 2.89
N GLU A 122 -1.56 -8.01 1.74
CA GLU A 122 -3.00 -8.34 1.64
C GLU A 122 -3.29 -9.76 2.16
N THR A 123 -2.34 -10.68 2.01
CA THR A 123 -2.53 -12.09 2.41
C THR A 123 -2.15 -12.33 3.87
N PHE A 124 -1.07 -11.73 4.35
CA PHE A 124 -0.42 -12.01 5.64
C PHE A 124 -0.34 -10.78 6.53
N GLY A 125 -0.56 -9.58 5.97
CA GLY A 125 -0.59 -8.33 6.75
C GLY A 125 -1.67 -8.43 7.82
N TYR A 126 -1.30 -8.06 9.03
CA TYR A 126 -2.26 -8.02 10.13
C TYR A 126 -3.41 -7.09 9.75
N ALA A 127 -4.61 -7.59 9.85
CA ALA A 127 -5.80 -6.77 9.97
C ALA A 127 -5.83 -6.08 11.35
N GLU A 128 -4.69 -5.49 11.76
CA GLU A 128 -4.56 -4.82 13.07
C GLU A 128 -5.52 -3.64 13.24
N ASN A 129 -6.08 -3.14 12.15
CA ASN A 129 -7.05 -2.05 12.20
C ASN A 129 -8.50 -2.49 11.91
N GLY A 130 -8.76 -3.79 11.70
CA GLY A 130 -10.11 -4.28 11.36
C GLY A 130 -11.09 -4.21 12.53
N GLY A 131 -10.63 -4.41 13.76
CA GLY A 131 -11.49 -4.46 14.94
C GLY A 131 -12.07 -3.11 15.36
N TYR A 132 -11.34 -2.00 15.16
CA TYR A 132 -11.82 -0.66 15.53
C TYR A 132 -12.62 0.05 14.44
N ALA A 133 -12.35 -0.23 13.18
CA ALA A 133 -13.11 0.36 12.07
C ALA A 133 -14.54 -0.20 11.98
N ALA A 134 -14.74 -1.45 12.39
CA ALA A 134 -16.07 -2.06 12.42
C ALA A 134 -16.99 -1.43 13.48
N ARG A 135 -16.45 -1.07 14.66
CA ARG A 135 -17.24 -0.43 15.74
C ARG A 135 -17.92 0.87 15.35
N ASN A 136 -17.36 1.65 14.43
CA ASN A 136 -17.93 2.93 14.01
C ASN A 136 -18.92 2.81 12.84
N ASN A 137 -19.15 1.62 12.29
CA ASN A 137 -19.96 1.41 11.10
C ASN A 137 -21.30 0.71 11.35
N TYR A 138 -21.75 0.55 12.60
CA TYR A 138 -22.99 -0.12 12.93
C TYR A 138 -24.23 0.45 12.20
N ASN A 139 -24.19 1.72 11.83
CA ASN A 139 -25.26 2.36 11.05
C ASN A 139 -25.12 2.20 9.52
N ASN A 140 -24.03 1.65 9.01
CA ASN A 140 -23.74 1.68 7.56
C ASN A 140 -24.14 0.39 6.80
N TYR A 141 -24.29 -0.75 7.44
CA TYR A 141 -24.60 -1.97 6.69
C TYR A 141 -26.06 -2.12 6.27
N THR A 142 -27.01 -1.57 7.02
CA THR A 142 -28.38 -1.46 6.53
C THR A 142 -28.46 -0.59 5.29
N ASP A 143 -27.60 0.44 5.18
CA ASP A 143 -27.44 1.24 3.99
C ASP A 143 -26.82 0.44 2.85
N LEU A 144 -25.83 -0.42 3.13
CA LEU A 144 -25.23 -1.30 2.13
C LEU A 144 -26.23 -2.31 1.55
N TYR A 145 -27.05 -2.91 2.39
CA TYR A 145 -28.13 -3.79 1.93
C TYR A 145 -29.14 -3.04 1.06
N GLY A 146 -29.54 -1.84 1.47
CA GLY A 146 -30.42 -0.99 0.67
C GLY A 146 -29.78 -0.56 -0.65
N GLN A 147 -28.48 -0.29 -0.65
CA GLN A 147 -27.74 0.04 -1.86
C GLN A 147 -27.65 -1.13 -2.83
N SER A 148 -27.67 -2.38 -2.35
CA SER A 148 -27.70 -3.56 -3.23
C SER A 148 -28.95 -3.58 -4.12
N PHE A 149 -30.06 -2.99 -3.69
CA PHE A 149 -31.25 -2.79 -4.49
C PHE A 149 -31.23 -1.52 -5.34
N LYS A 150 -30.25 -0.64 -5.14
CA LYS A 150 -30.09 0.61 -5.89
C LYS A 150 -28.99 0.45 -6.93
N LEU A 151 -29.29 -0.21 -8.03
CA LEU A 151 -28.38 -0.26 -9.16
C LEU A 151 -28.45 1.08 -9.94
N GLU A 152 -27.93 2.11 -9.33
CA GLU A 152 -27.84 3.42 -10.00
C GLU A 152 -26.57 3.48 -10.84
N ALA A 153 -26.66 4.26 -11.92
CA ALA A 153 -25.45 4.64 -12.65
C ALA A 153 -24.49 5.38 -11.71
N PRO A 154 -23.18 5.25 -11.90
CA PRO A 154 -22.22 5.95 -11.07
C PRO A 154 -22.51 7.45 -11.03
N ASP A 155 -22.33 8.05 -9.87
CA ASP A 155 -22.35 9.49 -9.69
C ASP A 155 -21.36 10.15 -10.70
N THR A 156 -21.72 11.30 -11.24
CA THR A 156 -20.84 12.10 -12.10
C THR A 156 -19.49 12.34 -11.46
N ARG A 157 -19.41 12.47 -10.14
CA ARG A 157 -18.16 12.61 -9.39
C ARG A 157 -17.20 11.43 -9.56
N LEU A 158 -17.69 10.21 -9.77
CA LEU A 158 -16.83 9.04 -10.05
C LEU A 158 -16.22 9.12 -11.45
N PHE A 159 -16.99 9.60 -12.44
CA PHE A 159 -16.44 9.86 -13.77
C PHE A 159 -15.43 11.01 -13.73
N GLU A 160 -15.73 12.09 -12.99
CA GLU A 160 -14.79 13.19 -12.80
C GLU A 160 -13.50 12.71 -12.15
N ALA A 161 -13.58 11.90 -11.09
CA ALA A 161 -12.43 11.31 -10.43
C ALA A 161 -11.63 10.42 -11.38
N MET A 162 -12.29 9.55 -12.16
CA MET A 162 -11.63 8.68 -13.13
C MET A 162 -10.89 9.48 -14.20
N PHE A 163 -11.49 10.51 -14.76
CA PHE A 163 -10.88 11.28 -15.84
C PHE A 163 -9.84 12.29 -15.37
N ALA A 164 -10.00 12.86 -14.18
CA ALA A 164 -9.03 13.79 -13.60
C ALA A 164 -7.84 13.08 -12.94
N TYR A 165 -7.91 11.76 -12.78
CA TYR A 165 -6.92 11.02 -12.02
C TYR A 165 -5.54 11.10 -12.68
N LYS A 166 -4.56 11.49 -11.86
CA LYS A 166 -3.15 11.42 -12.23
C LYS A 166 -2.59 10.09 -11.75
N PRO A 167 -1.80 9.37 -12.55
CA PRO A 167 -1.24 8.09 -12.16
C PRO A 167 -0.11 8.30 -11.13
N VAL A 168 -0.48 8.38 -9.84
CA VAL A 168 0.45 8.65 -8.73
C VAL A 168 1.60 7.65 -8.73
N MET A 169 1.30 6.37 -8.92
CA MET A 169 2.34 5.33 -8.99
C MET A 169 3.31 5.53 -10.17
N ALA A 170 2.82 5.98 -11.33
CA ALA A 170 3.71 6.32 -12.43
C ALA A 170 4.63 7.49 -12.07
N ASN A 171 4.11 8.49 -11.37
CA ASN A 171 4.93 9.60 -10.89
C ASN A 171 5.98 9.14 -9.86
N GLU A 172 5.61 8.27 -8.95
CA GLU A 172 6.56 7.70 -7.98
C GLU A 172 7.68 6.90 -8.66
N PHE A 173 7.36 6.09 -9.66
CA PHE A 173 8.35 5.31 -10.39
C PHE A 173 9.22 6.16 -11.33
N LEU A 174 8.62 7.08 -12.07
CA LEU A 174 9.30 7.78 -13.16
C LEU A 174 9.88 9.13 -12.76
N TYR A 175 9.28 9.81 -11.79
CA TYR A 175 9.67 11.19 -11.44
C TYR A 175 10.10 11.35 -9.98
N ARG A 176 9.80 10.41 -9.10
CA ARG A 176 9.98 10.57 -7.66
C ARG A 176 9.36 11.86 -7.10
N SER A 177 8.25 12.28 -7.69
CA SER A 177 7.54 13.47 -7.28
C SER A 177 6.14 13.13 -6.77
N ASN A 178 5.65 13.86 -5.77
CA ASN A 178 4.33 13.67 -5.16
C ASN A 178 3.18 14.23 -6.03
N GLY A 179 3.32 14.24 -7.35
CA GLY A 179 2.27 14.63 -8.27
C GLY A 179 2.06 16.14 -8.48
N PHE A 180 2.85 16.98 -7.80
CA PHE A 180 2.85 18.43 -7.95
C PHE A 180 4.14 18.89 -8.64
N GLY A 181 4.45 18.29 -9.81
CA GLY A 181 5.64 18.64 -10.57
C GLY A 181 5.73 20.13 -10.80
N GLU A 182 6.80 20.76 -10.33
CA GLU A 182 7.10 22.16 -10.58
C GLU A 182 7.78 22.32 -11.94
N ASP A 183 7.70 23.50 -12.53
CA ASP A 183 8.29 23.80 -13.84
C ASP A 183 9.83 23.69 -13.87
N PHE A 184 10.48 23.45 -12.71
CA PHE A 184 11.91 23.32 -12.54
C PHE A 184 12.43 21.87 -12.41
N GLU A 185 11.54 20.87 -12.53
CA GLU A 185 11.92 19.46 -12.51
C GLU A 185 12.34 18.97 -13.89
N GLU A 186 13.29 18.04 -13.93
CA GLU A 186 13.60 17.27 -15.14
C GLU A 186 12.50 16.25 -15.45
N ASN A 187 12.53 15.66 -16.62
CA ASN A 187 11.55 14.68 -17.07
C ASN A 187 11.62 13.34 -16.29
N THR A 188 12.65 13.17 -15.47
CA THR A 188 12.82 12.02 -14.57
C THR A 188 13.79 12.38 -13.45
N TYR A 189 13.99 11.51 -12.47
CA TYR A 189 15.02 11.70 -11.46
C TYR A 189 16.38 11.14 -11.94
N LEU A 190 17.47 11.60 -11.30
CA LEU A 190 18.84 11.39 -11.78
C LEU A 190 19.20 9.90 -11.97
N ASP A 191 18.87 9.04 -11.01
CA ASP A 191 19.20 7.61 -11.11
C ASP A 191 18.51 6.94 -12.30
N LEU A 192 17.23 7.26 -12.52
CA LEU A 192 16.48 6.74 -13.66
C LEU A 192 17.03 7.28 -14.99
N PHE A 193 17.47 8.54 -15.03
CA PHE A 193 18.18 9.08 -16.19
C PHE A 193 19.43 8.25 -16.50
N ILE A 194 20.24 7.92 -15.49
CA ILE A 194 21.46 7.12 -15.66
C ILE A 194 21.10 5.70 -16.13
N PHE A 195 20.08 5.09 -15.56
CA PHE A 195 19.55 3.80 -15.99
C PHE A 195 19.15 3.82 -17.48
N GLN A 196 18.35 4.81 -17.87
CA GLN A 196 17.89 4.98 -19.25
C GLN A 196 19.07 5.28 -20.20
N ALA A 197 20.01 6.11 -19.80
CA ALA A 197 21.21 6.42 -20.57
C ALA A 197 22.06 5.16 -20.80
N GLY A 198 22.22 4.32 -19.77
CA GLY A 198 22.88 3.02 -19.89
C GLY A 198 22.21 2.11 -20.92
N LYS A 199 20.88 1.96 -20.83
CA LYS A 199 20.07 1.19 -21.79
C LYS A 199 20.20 1.74 -23.22
N LYS A 200 20.03 3.05 -23.40
CA LYS A 200 20.16 3.73 -24.70
C LYS A 200 21.54 3.57 -25.34
N LEU A 201 22.60 3.58 -24.54
CA LEU A 201 23.97 3.37 -25.00
C LEU A 201 24.32 1.88 -25.20
N GLY A 202 23.35 0.96 -25.07
CA GLY A 202 23.56 -0.47 -25.24
C GLY A 202 24.44 -1.12 -24.17
N LYS A 203 24.55 -0.49 -22.99
CA LYS A 203 25.29 -1.04 -21.85
C LYS A 203 24.47 -2.10 -21.14
N LYS A 204 25.14 -3.03 -20.46
CA LYS A 204 24.47 -3.93 -19.55
C LYS A 204 24.18 -3.17 -18.26
N VAL A 205 22.90 -2.96 -17.96
CA VAL A 205 22.46 -2.28 -16.73
C VAL A 205 22.11 -3.31 -15.67
N ILE A 206 22.56 -3.10 -14.42
CA ILE A 206 22.37 -4.01 -13.28
C ILE A 206 22.16 -3.24 -11.98
N GLY A 207 21.50 -3.87 -11.00
CA GLY A 207 21.52 -3.45 -9.59
C GLY A 207 22.76 -4.01 -8.89
N LEU A 208 23.37 -3.23 -7.99
CA LEU A 208 24.42 -3.70 -7.08
C LEU A 208 23.84 -4.50 -5.91
N GLU A 209 22.61 -4.17 -5.54
CA GLU A 209 21.82 -4.83 -4.50
C GLU A 209 20.56 -5.43 -5.10
N THR A 210 20.01 -6.44 -4.42
CA THR A 210 18.65 -6.92 -4.70
C THR A 210 17.62 -6.00 -4.02
N MET A 211 16.42 -5.89 -4.59
CA MET A 211 15.33 -5.14 -3.96
C MET A 211 14.99 -5.68 -2.57
N ASP A 212 14.91 -7.01 -2.42
CA ASP A 212 14.64 -7.67 -1.15
C ASP A 212 15.69 -7.29 -0.10
N GLY A 213 16.99 -7.36 -0.45
CA GLY A 213 18.10 -7.02 0.46
C GLY A 213 18.12 -5.55 0.85
N SER A 214 17.91 -4.65 -0.12
CA SER A 214 17.83 -3.21 0.13
C SER A 214 16.66 -2.86 1.05
N TYR A 215 15.47 -3.44 0.81
CA TYR A 215 14.28 -3.19 1.63
C TYR A 215 14.44 -3.75 3.05
N GLU A 216 15.05 -4.93 3.20
CA GLU A 216 15.39 -5.51 4.50
C GLU A 216 16.38 -4.63 5.27
N ALA A 217 17.42 -4.13 4.63
CA ALA A 217 18.41 -3.23 5.25
C ALA A 217 17.75 -1.92 5.73
N VAL A 218 16.90 -1.29 4.90
CA VAL A 218 16.13 -0.09 5.27
C VAL A 218 15.22 -0.35 6.48
N THR A 219 14.61 -1.54 6.55
CA THR A 219 13.74 -1.90 7.68
C THR A 219 14.56 -2.14 8.95
N ARG A 220 15.69 -2.85 8.87
CA ARG A 220 16.62 -3.06 10.00
C ARG A 220 17.22 -1.75 10.54
N ALA A 221 17.42 -0.77 9.69
CA ALA A 221 17.91 0.54 10.09
C ALA A 221 16.98 1.28 11.07
N ARG A 222 15.72 0.85 11.16
CA ARG A 222 14.71 1.39 12.09
C ARG A 222 14.72 0.72 13.46
N ILE A 223 15.53 -0.33 13.67
CA ILE A 223 15.66 -0.99 14.98
C ILE A 223 16.28 0.02 15.95
N PRO A 224 15.63 0.33 17.10
CA PRO A 224 16.18 1.25 18.09
C PRO A 224 17.56 0.79 18.61
N ASP A 225 18.45 1.74 18.82
CA ASP A 225 19.76 1.46 19.44
C ASP A 225 19.60 1.24 20.96
N ASP A 226 20.39 0.33 21.52
CA ASP A 226 20.33 -0.01 22.94
C ASP A 226 20.83 1.13 23.85
N ASP A 227 21.73 1.98 23.33
CA ASP A 227 22.46 3.02 24.10
C ASP A 227 21.84 4.43 23.96
N ASP A 228 20.82 4.62 23.13
CA ASP A 228 20.23 5.96 22.94
C ASP A 228 19.45 6.39 24.19
N GLN A 229 19.98 7.36 24.91
CA GLN A 229 19.28 8.01 26.04
C GLN A 229 18.35 9.14 25.58
N GLU A 230 18.37 9.49 24.29
CA GLU A 230 17.49 10.52 23.75
C GLU A 230 16.12 9.91 23.42
N GLU A 231 15.09 10.65 23.76
CA GLU A 231 13.69 10.32 23.46
C GLU A 231 13.54 10.04 21.96
N TYR A 232 13.17 8.80 21.61
CA TYR A 232 12.94 8.42 20.22
C TYR A 232 11.80 9.29 19.67
N ASN A 233 12.17 10.29 18.96
CA ASN A 233 11.24 11.05 18.14
C ASN A 233 11.42 10.54 16.70
N PRO A 234 10.48 9.75 16.16
CA PRO A 234 10.55 9.29 14.77
C PRO A 234 10.54 10.44 13.75
N TYR A 235 10.20 11.66 14.22
CA TYR A 235 10.24 12.91 13.47
C TYR A 235 11.25 13.92 14.04
N GLY A 236 12.03 13.53 15.06
CA GLY A 236 12.87 14.40 15.88
C GLY A 236 14.34 14.46 15.48
N GLY A 237 14.70 14.07 14.26
CA GLY A 237 15.96 14.45 13.67
C GLY A 237 16.08 15.99 13.75
N ARG A 238 17.25 16.52 14.16
CA ARG A 238 17.48 17.96 14.15
C ARG A 238 17.09 18.49 12.77
N TYR A 239 16.15 19.44 12.76
CA TYR A 239 15.68 20.01 11.50
C TYR A 239 16.87 20.59 10.73
N ILE A 240 17.27 19.92 9.69
CA ILE A 240 18.27 20.42 8.76
C ILE A 240 17.52 21.03 7.60
N ASN A 241 17.85 22.25 7.28
CA ASN A 241 17.31 22.91 6.10
C ASN A 241 17.63 22.05 4.87
N PRO A 242 16.63 21.52 4.12
CA PRO A 242 16.85 20.73 2.91
C PRO A 242 17.80 21.40 1.90
N ASN A 243 17.81 22.73 1.86
CA ASN A 243 18.74 23.49 1.02
C ASN A 243 20.21 23.25 1.39
N SER A 244 20.54 22.95 2.66
CA SER A 244 21.92 22.66 3.06
C SER A 244 22.44 21.40 2.41
N ILE A 245 21.60 20.36 2.26
CA ILE A 245 21.95 19.12 1.56
C ILE A 245 22.15 19.39 0.07
N ARG A 246 21.23 20.13 -0.55
CA ARG A 246 21.31 20.51 -1.96
C ARG A 246 22.54 21.35 -2.25
N ASP A 247 22.88 22.29 -1.37
CA ASP A 247 24.05 23.14 -1.52
C ASP A 247 25.36 22.35 -1.37
N ALA A 248 25.44 21.40 -0.44
CA ALA A 248 26.59 20.50 -0.29
C ALA A 248 26.75 19.63 -1.54
N TYR A 249 25.65 19.07 -2.06
CA TYR A 249 25.66 18.28 -3.30
C TYR A 249 26.12 19.13 -4.50
N ARG A 250 25.59 20.33 -4.68
CA ARG A 250 25.98 21.25 -5.76
C ARG A 250 27.44 21.66 -5.69
N LYS A 251 27.98 21.82 -4.47
CA LYS A 251 29.40 22.10 -4.24
C LYS A 251 30.27 20.84 -4.37
N GLN A 252 29.65 19.69 -4.58
CA GLN A 252 30.31 18.39 -4.68
C GLN A 252 31.12 18.05 -3.41
N ASP A 253 30.66 18.56 -2.26
CA ASP A 253 31.32 18.39 -0.97
C ASP A 253 30.73 17.19 -0.23
N LEU A 254 31.31 16.00 -0.50
CA LEU A 254 30.89 14.77 0.13
C LEU A 254 31.16 14.74 1.64
N ASN A 255 32.15 15.48 2.15
CA ASN A 255 32.39 15.58 3.59
C ASN A 255 31.22 16.31 4.28
N ALA A 256 30.75 17.41 3.66
CA ALA A 256 29.57 18.12 4.19
C ALA A 256 28.32 17.23 4.14
N LEU A 257 28.12 16.44 3.06
CA LEU A 257 27.01 15.51 2.96
C LEU A 257 27.09 14.41 4.02
N ASP A 258 28.25 13.81 4.27
CA ASP A 258 28.46 12.80 5.31
C ASP A 258 28.16 13.36 6.72
N SER A 259 28.67 14.60 6.99
CA SER A 259 28.40 15.30 8.24
C SER A 259 26.90 15.60 8.44
N LEU A 260 26.21 16.07 7.40
CA LEU A 260 24.78 16.34 7.43
C LEU A 260 23.97 15.04 7.65
N ASN A 261 24.35 13.97 6.98
CA ASN A 261 23.73 12.66 7.13
C ASN A 261 23.87 12.12 8.57
N SER A 262 25.04 12.27 9.17
CA SER A 262 25.30 11.88 10.56
C SER A 262 24.46 12.67 11.57
N ILE A 263 24.08 13.92 11.27
CA ILE A 263 23.21 14.74 12.10
C ILE A 263 21.74 14.35 11.94
N ILE A 264 21.31 14.01 10.73
CA ILE A 264 19.93 13.64 10.43
C ILE A 264 19.59 12.29 11.06
N SER A 265 20.53 11.36 11.01
CA SER A 265 20.33 9.98 11.41
C SER A 265 21.49 9.47 12.26
N PRO A 266 21.54 9.88 13.53
CA PRO A 266 22.70 9.62 14.40
C PRO A 266 22.79 8.16 14.90
N GLY A 267 21.77 7.32 14.70
CA GLY A 267 21.67 5.98 15.25
C GLY A 267 22.73 4.99 14.71
N LYS A 268 23.27 4.13 15.59
CA LYS A 268 24.23 3.09 15.23
C LYS A 268 23.64 2.06 14.27
N ASN A 269 22.38 1.65 14.50
CA ASN A 269 21.67 0.71 13.63
C ASN A 269 21.39 1.34 12.26
N PHE A 270 21.03 2.63 12.21
CA PHE A 270 20.90 3.35 10.94
C PHE A 270 22.22 3.34 10.17
N ARG A 271 23.32 3.77 10.81
CA ARG A 271 24.65 3.78 10.19
C ARG A 271 25.06 2.40 9.68
N LYS A 272 24.86 1.35 10.50
CA LYS A 272 25.17 -0.03 10.14
C LYS A 272 24.39 -0.49 8.91
N TRP A 273 23.05 -0.44 8.98
CA TRP A 273 22.19 -1.07 7.97
C TRP A 273 21.98 -0.21 6.73
N MET A 274 21.84 1.11 6.88
CA MET A 274 21.66 2.01 5.73
C MET A 274 22.94 2.28 4.96
N LEU A 275 24.10 2.27 5.63
CA LEU A 275 25.38 2.64 5.00
C LEU A 275 26.35 1.48 4.99
N GLU A 276 26.84 0.99 6.13
CA GLU A 276 27.97 0.07 6.21
C GLU A 276 27.74 -1.24 5.46
N GLU A 277 26.67 -1.96 5.77
CA GLU A 277 26.34 -3.27 5.15
C GLU A 277 26.08 -3.09 3.65
N ARG A 278 25.32 -2.07 3.26
CA ARG A 278 25.04 -1.78 1.86
C ARG A 278 26.30 -1.36 1.10
N ASN A 279 27.17 -0.54 1.69
CA ASN A 279 28.43 -0.16 1.09
C ASN A 279 29.34 -1.36 0.82
N ILE A 280 29.36 -2.36 1.72
CA ILE A 280 30.07 -3.62 1.53
C ILE A 280 29.52 -4.37 0.30
N VAL A 281 28.19 -4.49 0.18
CA VAL A 281 27.53 -5.16 -0.94
C VAL A 281 27.86 -4.45 -2.25
N MET A 282 27.71 -3.11 -2.29
CA MET A 282 28.02 -2.30 -3.48
C MET A 282 29.50 -2.44 -3.91
N ALA A 283 30.43 -2.35 -2.95
CA ALA A 283 31.86 -2.49 -3.24
C ALA A 283 32.21 -3.91 -3.73
N ASN A 284 31.54 -4.95 -3.22
CA ASN A 284 31.70 -6.33 -3.69
C ASN A 284 31.17 -6.50 -5.12
N GLY A 285 30.05 -5.88 -5.46
CA GLY A 285 29.49 -5.86 -6.81
C GLY A 285 30.47 -5.25 -7.81
N ILE A 286 31.06 -4.09 -7.48
CA ILE A 286 32.06 -3.41 -8.31
C ILE A 286 33.32 -4.29 -8.47
N ASP A 287 33.85 -4.85 -7.36
CA ASP A 287 35.03 -5.74 -7.39
C ASP A 287 34.79 -7.00 -8.23
N SER A 288 33.57 -7.56 -8.17
CA SER A 288 33.20 -8.74 -8.95
C SER A 288 33.24 -8.48 -10.47
N ILE A 289 32.72 -7.35 -10.92
CA ILE A 289 32.74 -6.96 -12.34
C ILE A 289 34.19 -6.68 -12.80
N ALA A 290 34.98 -5.98 -11.96
CA ALA A 290 36.38 -5.72 -12.25
C ALA A 290 37.18 -7.02 -12.39
N LYS A 291 36.96 -8.04 -11.54
CA LYS A 291 37.58 -9.37 -11.64
C LYS A 291 37.20 -10.14 -12.90
N MET A 292 36.07 -9.84 -13.52
CA MET A 292 35.72 -10.38 -14.84
C MET A 292 36.42 -9.68 -16.01
N GLY A 293 37.35 -8.74 -15.74
CA GLY A 293 38.04 -7.95 -16.74
C GLY A 293 37.15 -6.90 -17.44
N LYS A 294 36.01 -6.57 -16.82
CA LYS A 294 35.07 -5.57 -17.30
C LYS A 294 35.17 -4.30 -16.47
N ASN A 295 34.78 -3.18 -17.06
CA ASN A 295 34.65 -1.93 -16.33
C ASN A 295 33.21 -1.48 -16.20
N MET A 296 32.93 -0.68 -15.19
CA MET A 296 31.58 -0.31 -14.81
C MET A 296 31.48 1.17 -14.45
N PHE A 297 30.39 1.80 -14.82
CA PHE A 297 29.93 3.07 -14.28
C PHE A 297 28.88 2.78 -13.21
N SER A 298 29.21 3.02 -11.94
CA SER A 298 28.35 2.77 -10.79
C SER A 298 27.78 4.08 -10.27
N ALA A 299 26.46 4.22 -10.27
CA ALA A 299 25.74 5.36 -9.72
C ALA A 299 25.01 4.93 -8.45
N VAL A 300 25.39 5.52 -7.32
CA VAL A 300 24.80 5.24 -6.02
C VAL A 300 24.59 6.55 -5.25
N GLY A 301 23.68 6.59 -4.29
CA GLY A 301 23.45 7.80 -3.51
C GLY A 301 24.74 8.37 -2.92
N ALA A 302 24.92 9.68 -3.01
CA ALA A 302 26.16 10.36 -2.60
C ALA A 302 26.53 10.11 -1.13
N ALA A 303 25.56 9.79 -0.29
CA ALA A 303 25.77 9.42 1.11
C ALA A 303 26.55 8.11 1.30
N HIS A 304 26.59 7.25 0.28
CA HIS A 304 27.34 5.99 0.30
C HIS A 304 28.81 6.14 -0.04
N LEU A 305 29.25 7.30 -0.58
CA LEU A 305 30.61 7.45 -1.13
C LEU A 305 31.66 7.70 -0.08
N ALA A 306 31.45 8.71 0.77
CA ALA A 306 32.46 9.25 1.68
C ALA A 306 32.50 8.54 3.04
N GLY A 307 33.50 8.90 3.85
CA GLY A 307 33.70 8.38 5.20
C GLY A 307 34.43 7.05 5.24
N ASP A 308 34.84 6.62 6.44
CA ASP A 308 35.65 5.42 6.65
C ASP A 308 34.93 4.12 6.21
N ILE A 309 33.62 4.11 6.26
CA ILE A 309 32.75 3.00 5.80
C ILE A 309 32.25 3.19 4.37
N GLY A 310 32.56 4.33 3.74
CA GLY A 310 32.11 4.66 2.39
C GLY A 310 32.66 3.75 1.30
N VAL A 311 31.96 3.63 0.17
CA VAL A 311 32.35 2.78 -0.96
C VAL A 311 33.77 3.12 -1.48
N ILE A 312 34.17 4.41 -1.43
CA ILE A 312 35.52 4.84 -1.81
C ILE A 312 36.55 4.12 -0.97
N GLU A 313 36.43 4.14 0.37
CA GLU A 313 37.40 3.48 1.25
C GLU A 313 37.28 1.96 1.18
N GLN A 314 36.07 1.43 1.04
CA GLN A 314 35.84 -0.01 0.82
C GLN A 314 36.61 -0.54 -0.40
N LEU A 315 36.65 0.23 -1.50
CA LEU A 315 37.43 -0.12 -2.71
C LEU A 315 38.93 0.08 -2.50
N ARG A 316 39.35 1.16 -1.83
CA ARG A 316 40.75 1.36 -1.46
C ARG A 316 41.31 0.23 -0.59
N ASN A 317 40.53 -0.19 0.40
CA ASN A 317 40.88 -1.32 1.28
C ASN A 317 41.00 -2.65 0.51
N ARG A 318 40.28 -2.79 -0.62
CA ARG A 318 40.43 -3.93 -1.54
C ARG A 318 41.63 -3.79 -2.49
N GLY A 319 42.40 -2.72 -2.40
CA GLY A 319 43.64 -2.49 -3.16
C GLY A 319 43.44 -1.77 -4.50
N TYR A 320 42.28 -1.14 -4.73
CA TYR A 320 42.08 -0.25 -5.86
C TYR A 320 42.66 1.15 -5.58
N THR A 321 43.11 1.83 -6.63
CA THR A 321 43.34 3.27 -6.60
C THR A 321 42.07 3.99 -6.95
N VAL A 322 41.51 4.77 -6.00
CA VAL A 322 40.25 5.51 -6.17
C VAL A 322 40.56 7.00 -6.03
N ARG A 323 40.35 7.77 -7.09
CA ARG A 323 40.65 9.19 -7.16
C ARG A 323 39.50 10.01 -7.73
N ALA A 324 39.30 11.22 -7.24
CA ALA A 324 38.31 12.14 -7.79
C ALA A 324 38.65 12.54 -9.23
N VAL A 325 37.63 12.64 -10.07
CA VAL A 325 37.71 13.13 -11.44
C VAL A 325 37.28 14.59 -11.48
N GLN A 326 38.10 15.43 -12.11
CA GLN A 326 37.75 16.85 -12.29
C GLN A 326 36.61 17.00 -13.33
N PHE A 327 35.69 17.92 -13.08
CA PHE A 327 34.59 18.22 -13.98
C PHE A 327 35.00 19.28 -15.01
N SER A 328 34.55 19.08 -16.25
CA SER A 328 34.50 20.09 -17.31
C SER A 328 33.06 20.18 -17.83
N PHE A 329 32.67 21.35 -18.34
CA PHE A 329 31.30 21.65 -18.78
C PHE A 329 31.31 22.34 -20.14
N ASP A 330 32.15 21.89 -21.07
CA ASP A 330 32.30 22.50 -22.41
C ASP A 330 31.20 21.98 -23.38
N THR A 331 30.83 20.72 -23.24
CA THR A 331 29.91 20.01 -24.13
C THR A 331 28.80 19.23 -23.41
N ASP A 332 28.61 19.43 -22.11
CA ASP A 332 27.70 18.72 -21.25
C ASP A 332 26.23 18.69 -21.79
N LYS A 333 25.70 19.85 -22.18
CA LYS A 333 24.33 19.97 -22.75
C LYS A 333 24.20 19.23 -24.09
N LYS A 334 25.28 19.26 -24.92
CA LYS A 334 25.28 18.53 -26.17
C LYS A 334 25.29 17.03 -25.93
N ASN A 335 26.13 16.56 -25.00
CA ASN A 335 26.22 15.16 -24.61
C ASN A 335 24.89 14.62 -24.08
N MET A 336 24.22 15.40 -23.23
CA MET A 336 22.88 15.04 -22.71
C MET A 336 21.87 14.93 -23.85
N ALA A 337 21.78 15.96 -24.71
CA ALA A 337 20.86 15.97 -25.83
C ALA A 337 21.13 14.85 -26.86
N GLU A 338 22.37 14.43 -27.04
CA GLU A 338 22.73 13.29 -27.90
C GLU A 338 22.19 11.97 -27.32
N ILE A 339 22.31 11.74 -26.00
CA ILE A 339 21.78 10.53 -25.35
C ILE A 339 20.25 10.56 -25.36
N GLU A 340 19.61 11.70 -25.11
CA GLU A 340 18.16 11.83 -25.12
C GLU A 340 17.55 11.50 -26.50
N LYS A 341 18.24 11.87 -27.58
CA LYS A 341 17.82 11.54 -28.97
C LYS A 341 17.90 10.05 -29.31
N ILE A 342 18.69 9.26 -28.58
CA ILE A 342 18.76 7.82 -28.81
C ILE A 342 17.43 7.20 -28.34
N ARG A 343 16.75 6.54 -29.28
CA ARG A 343 15.50 5.85 -29.00
C ARG A 343 15.77 4.40 -28.58
N TYR A 344 15.42 4.05 -27.36
CA TYR A 344 15.50 2.67 -26.89
C TYR A 344 14.35 1.85 -27.50
N PRO A 345 14.59 0.69 -28.11
CA PRO A 345 13.53 -0.11 -28.74
C PRO A 345 12.61 -0.70 -27.68
N VAL A 346 11.31 -0.67 -27.95
CA VAL A 346 10.28 -1.25 -27.07
C VAL A 346 9.71 -2.49 -27.74
N ASN A 347 9.71 -3.59 -27.02
CA ASN A 347 9.06 -4.82 -27.44
C ASN A 347 7.69 -4.92 -26.74
N LEU A 348 6.63 -4.71 -27.49
CA LEU A 348 5.28 -4.85 -26.99
C LEU A 348 4.80 -6.30 -27.14
N SER A 349 4.15 -6.82 -26.10
CA SER A 349 3.56 -8.16 -26.07
C SER A 349 2.14 -8.11 -25.52
N GLN A 350 1.31 -9.07 -25.95
CA GLN A 350 -0.08 -9.15 -25.55
C GLN A 350 -0.22 -9.35 -24.04
N GLN A 351 -0.91 -8.43 -23.39
CA GLN A 351 -1.25 -8.45 -21.97
C GLN A 351 -2.76 -8.53 -21.80
N TRP A 352 -3.20 -9.16 -20.70
CA TRP A 352 -4.61 -9.33 -20.38
C TRP A 352 -4.91 -8.76 -18.99
N SER A 353 -6.13 -8.23 -18.82
CA SER A 353 -6.64 -7.99 -17.48
C SER A 353 -6.83 -9.30 -16.71
N ASN A 354 -6.76 -9.26 -15.38
CA ASN A 354 -6.87 -10.44 -14.53
C ASN A 354 -8.18 -11.24 -14.79
N ASP A 355 -9.26 -10.56 -15.12
CA ASP A 355 -10.58 -11.13 -15.44
C ASP A 355 -10.79 -11.38 -16.95
N SER A 356 -9.78 -11.10 -17.78
CA SER A 356 -9.81 -11.24 -19.24
C SER A 356 -10.89 -10.40 -19.94
N VAL A 357 -11.31 -9.29 -19.34
CA VAL A 357 -12.27 -8.34 -19.95
C VAL A 357 -11.64 -7.55 -21.08
N TRP A 358 -10.36 -7.21 -20.96
CA TRP A 358 -9.63 -6.49 -21.97
C TRP A 358 -8.24 -7.07 -22.20
N SER A 359 -7.68 -6.74 -23.35
CA SER A 359 -6.27 -6.99 -23.65
C SER A 359 -5.69 -5.83 -24.44
N ALA A 360 -4.37 -5.65 -24.32
CA ALA A 360 -3.59 -4.69 -25.07
C ALA A 360 -2.13 -5.16 -25.17
N GLU A 361 -1.40 -4.68 -26.17
CA GLU A 361 0.04 -4.89 -26.25
C GLU A 361 0.77 -3.84 -25.41
N ALA A 362 1.60 -4.30 -24.48
CA ALA A 362 2.39 -3.43 -23.58
C ALA A 362 3.81 -4.00 -23.40
N PRO A 363 4.78 -3.20 -22.89
CA PRO A 363 6.15 -3.68 -22.68
C PRO A 363 6.27 -4.71 -21.57
N GLY A 364 5.27 -4.82 -20.68
CA GLY A 364 5.23 -5.74 -19.56
C GLY A 364 3.84 -5.93 -19.02
N LYS A 365 3.75 -6.69 -17.92
CA LYS A 365 2.51 -6.96 -17.20
C LYS A 365 1.91 -5.66 -16.61
N PHE A 366 0.60 -5.58 -16.61
CA PHE A 366 -0.11 -4.55 -15.85
C PHE A 366 -0.26 -4.99 -14.39
N TYR A 367 0.13 -4.10 -13.49
CA TYR A 367 0.00 -4.28 -12.05
C TYR A 367 -1.16 -3.46 -11.52
N THR A 368 -2.04 -4.08 -10.73
CA THR A 368 -3.17 -3.38 -10.12
C THR A 368 -2.66 -2.50 -8.97
N THR A 369 -2.70 -1.19 -9.16
CA THR A 369 -2.16 -0.19 -8.22
C THR A 369 -3.18 0.24 -7.18
N SER A 370 -4.44 0.30 -7.56
CA SER A 370 -5.56 0.65 -6.67
C SER A 370 -6.81 -0.09 -7.11
N GLU A 371 -7.58 -0.52 -6.13
CA GLU A 371 -8.93 -1.02 -6.30
C GLU A 371 -9.80 -0.25 -5.31
N ALA A 372 -10.40 0.83 -5.79
CA ALA A 372 -11.46 1.52 -5.07
C ALA A 372 -12.80 0.92 -5.50
N TRP A 373 -13.82 1.08 -4.67
CA TRP A 373 -15.14 0.60 -5.03
C TRP A 373 -15.59 1.15 -6.39
N ARG A 374 -15.86 0.26 -7.34
CA ARG A 374 -16.22 0.51 -8.74
C ARG A 374 -15.08 1.02 -9.64
N ILE A 375 -13.91 1.37 -9.13
CA ILE A 375 -12.79 1.86 -9.94
C ILE A 375 -11.58 0.96 -9.71
N GLU A 376 -11.12 0.33 -10.78
CA GLU A 376 -9.88 -0.43 -10.81
C GLU A 376 -8.84 0.33 -11.62
N GLN A 377 -7.61 0.33 -11.14
CA GLN A 377 -6.49 0.99 -11.79
C GLN A 377 -5.35 0.00 -11.97
N SER A 378 -4.88 -0.12 -13.20
CA SER A 378 -3.76 -0.98 -13.56
C SER A 378 -2.70 -0.17 -14.30
N LEU A 379 -1.43 -0.40 -14.01
CA LEU A 379 -0.29 0.34 -14.52
C LEU A 379 0.81 -0.59 -15.01
N CYS A 380 1.43 -0.24 -16.13
CA CYS A 380 2.71 -0.76 -16.60
C CYS A 380 3.61 0.43 -16.94
N ALA A 381 4.66 0.69 -16.15
CA ALA A 381 5.65 1.72 -16.43
C ALA A 381 6.86 1.12 -17.15
N ASP A 382 7.27 1.71 -18.27
CA ASP A 382 8.50 1.35 -18.96
C ASP A 382 9.66 2.18 -18.42
N MET A 383 10.40 1.61 -17.49
CA MET A 383 11.52 2.28 -16.85
C MET A 383 12.65 2.63 -17.85
N SER A 384 12.75 1.88 -18.95
CA SER A 384 13.81 2.07 -19.95
C SER A 384 13.65 3.33 -20.80
N ASN A 385 12.43 3.85 -20.91
CA ASN A 385 12.14 5.02 -21.72
C ASN A 385 11.28 6.10 -21.05
N GLY A 386 10.73 5.81 -19.87
CA GLY A 386 9.90 6.76 -19.12
C GLY A 386 8.46 6.90 -19.61
N ALA A 387 7.99 6.02 -20.49
CA ALA A 387 6.58 5.94 -20.84
C ALA A 387 5.82 5.06 -19.85
N TYR A 388 4.54 5.31 -19.66
CA TYR A 388 3.65 4.42 -18.90
C TYR A 388 2.38 4.12 -19.66
N TYR A 389 1.83 2.95 -19.38
CA TYR A 389 0.61 2.40 -19.94
C TYR A 389 -0.33 2.12 -18.78
N ALA A 390 -1.55 2.61 -18.84
CA ALA A 390 -2.52 2.41 -17.76
C ALA A 390 -3.89 2.01 -18.32
N ALA A 391 -4.63 1.26 -17.53
CA ALA A 391 -6.03 0.93 -17.77
C ALA A 391 -6.84 1.25 -16.52
N TYR A 392 -7.82 2.13 -16.63
CA TYR A 392 -8.76 2.47 -15.57
C TYR A 392 -10.14 1.98 -15.95
N ARG A 393 -10.81 1.35 -15.01
CA ARG A 393 -12.13 0.75 -15.22
C ARG A 393 -13.11 1.28 -14.18
N LEU A 394 -14.23 1.76 -14.64
CA LEU A 394 -15.35 2.18 -13.79
C LEU A 394 -16.57 1.34 -14.12
N LYS A 395 -17.02 0.52 -13.18
CA LYS A 395 -18.21 -0.31 -13.30
C LYS A 395 -19.47 0.58 -13.27
N THR A 396 -20.21 0.62 -14.39
CA THR A 396 -21.38 1.50 -14.56
C THR A 396 -22.70 0.84 -14.22
N ASN A 397 -22.73 -0.50 -14.21
CA ASN A 397 -23.96 -1.29 -14.09
C ASN A 397 -25.00 -0.93 -15.19
N GLY A 398 -24.57 -0.34 -16.31
CA GLY A 398 -25.47 0.15 -17.38
C GLY A 398 -26.39 -0.95 -17.88
N LEU A 399 -25.89 -2.16 -18.04
CA LEU A 399 -26.65 -3.33 -18.47
C LEU A 399 -27.87 -3.62 -17.58
N TRP A 400 -27.75 -3.41 -16.26
CA TRP A 400 -28.79 -3.68 -15.28
C TRP A 400 -29.71 -2.50 -15.03
N THR A 401 -29.20 -1.28 -15.28
CA THR A 401 -29.96 -0.05 -15.07
C THR A 401 -30.69 0.42 -16.33
N GLY A 402 -30.60 -0.35 -17.43
CA GLY A 402 -31.19 0.02 -18.71
C GLY A 402 -30.49 1.20 -19.41
N GLN A 403 -29.28 1.57 -18.98
CA GLN A 403 -28.51 2.64 -19.58
C GLN A 403 -27.63 2.11 -20.70
N THR A 404 -27.91 2.53 -21.93
CA THR A 404 -27.10 2.12 -23.07
C THR A 404 -25.70 2.75 -23.04
N PRO A 405 -24.70 2.12 -23.67
CA PRO A 405 -23.37 2.71 -23.82
C PRO A 405 -23.41 4.10 -24.52
N GLU A 406 -24.32 4.28 -25.45
CA GLU A 406 -24.54 5.56 -26.16
C GLU A 406 -25.03 6.66 -25.20
N TYR A 407 -25.98 6.33 -24.33
CA TYR A 407 -26.46 7.24 -23.30
C TYR A 407 -25.35 7.66 -22.35
N ILE A 408 -24.57 6.70 -21.87
CA ILE A 408 -23.43 6.96 -20.98
C ILE A 408 -22.39 7.82 -21.72
N SER A 409 -22.11 7.54 -23.00
CA SER A 409 -21.20 8.32 -23.83
C SER A 409 -21.61 9.80 -23.92
N THR A 410 -22.89 10.05 -24.08
CA THR A 410 -23.42 11.40 -24.11
C THR A 410 -23.28 12.11 -22.75
N ARG A 411 -23.54 11.37 -21.67
CA ARG A 411 -23.50 11.91 -20.32
C ARG A 411 -22.09 12.32 -19.87
N ILE A 412 -21.06 11.58 -20.28
CA ILE A 412 -19.67 11.85 -19.89
C ILE A 412 -18.96 12.84 -20.83
N ASP A 413 -19.59 13.28 -21.90
CA ASP A 413 -18.96 14.10 -22.93
C ASP A 413 -18.37 15.43 -22.42
N SER A 414 -19.14 16.16 -21.63
CA SER A 414 -18.69 17.41 -21.00
C SER A 414 -17.62 17.13 -19.91
N ILE A 415 -17.80 16.05 -19.13
CA ILE A 415 -16.87 15.67 -18.08
C ILE A 415 -15.49 15.35 -18.67
N ILE A 416 -15.43 14.61 -19.79
CA ILE A 416 -14.18 14.33 -20.51
C ILE A 416 -13.50 15.65 -20.88
N TYR A 417 -14.25 16.59 -21.43
CA TYR A 417 -13.69 17.87 -21.89
C TYR A 417 -13.12 18.71 -20.74
N GLU A 418 -13.78 18.70 -19.59
CA GLU A 418 -13.42 19.51 -18.43
C GLU A 418 -12.33 18.90 -17.56
N LYS A 419 -12.28 17.58 -17.47
CA LYS A 419 -11.48 16.87 -16.43
C LYS A 419 -10.26 16.14 -16.97
N ILE A 420 -10.20 15.75 -18.25
CA ILE A 420 -8.99 15.11 -18.78
C ILE A 420 -7.79 16.07 -18.68
N PRO A 421 -6.66 15.61 -18.13
CA PRO A 421 -5.49 16.46 -17.97
C PRO A 421 -4.93 16.99 -19.28
N GLY A 422 -4.57 18.27 -19.30
CA GLY A 422 -3.97 18.94 -20.44
C GLY A 422 -4.99 19.52 -21.43
N LYS A 423 -4.46 20.20 -22.48
CA LYS A 423 -5.27 20.77 -23.56
C LYS A 423 -5.53 19.69 -24.61
N ILE A 424 -6.79 19.40 -24.90
CA ILE A 424 -7.18 18.49 -25.97
C ILE A 424 -6.69 19.06 -27.33
N GLN A 425 -5.85 18.27 -28.00
CA GLN A 425 -5.35 18.58 -29.35
C GLN A 425 -6.21 17.90 -30.40
N GLU A 426 -6.61 16.65 -30.15
CA GLU A 426 -7.44 15.86 -31.04
C GLU A 426 -8.43 15.05 -30.24
N ARG A 427 -9.65 14.89 -30.75
CA ARG A 427 -10.68 14.02 -30.21
C ARG A 427 -11.49 13.39 -31.35
N LYS A 428 -11.48 12.05 -31.38
CA LYS A 428 -12.26 11.25 -32.31
C LYS A 428 -13.28 10.42 -31.55
N ARG A 429 -14.51 10.36 -32.04
CA ARG A 429 -15.52 9.43 -31.55
C ARG A 429 -15.55 8.20 -32.44
N PHE A 430 -15.81 7.06 -31.86
CA PHE A 430 -16.06 5.80 -32.56
C PHE A 430 -17.25 5.08 -31.92
N THR A 431 -17.87 4.17 -32.70
CA THR A 431 -19.10 3.48 -32.27
C THR A 431 -18.97 1.96 -32.25
N SER A 432 -17.95 1.41 -32.88
CA SER A 432 -17.77 -0.04 -33.01
C SER A 432 -16.42 -0.50 -32.43
N PRO A 433 -16.34 -1.64 -31.71
CA PRO A 433 -17.47 -2.53 -31.34
C PRO A 433 -18.35 -1.95 -30.23
N PHE A 434 -17.88 -0.97 -29.50
CA PHE A 434 -18.58 -0.19 -28.47
C PHE A 434 -18.32 1.30 -28.69
N PRO A 435 -19.22 2.19 -28.29
CA PRO A 435 -18.97 3.62 -28.40
C PRO A 435 -17.80 4.07 -27.53
N GLY A 436 -17.11 5.10 -27.98
CA GLY A 436 -15.97 5.61 -27.22
C GLY A 436 -15.31 6.83 -27.84
N HIS A 437 -14.18 7.18 -27.24
CA HIS A 437 -13.41 8.37 -27.58
C HIS A 437 -11.92 8.04 -27.66
N ASP A 438 -11.27 8.53 -28.70
CA ASP A 438 -9.81 8.55 -28.83
C ASP A 438 -9.36 10.01 -28.70
N ILE A 439 -8.50 10.30 -27.73
CA ILE A 439 -8.17 11.67 -27.33
C ILE A 439 -6.67 11.82 -27.21
N THR A 440 -6.15 12.89 -27.79
CA THR A 440 -4.75 13.32 -27.60
C THR A 440 -4.75 14.66 -26.89
N THR A 441 -4.00 14.77 -25.82
CA THR A 441 -3.83 16.02 -25.07
C THR A 441 -2.38 16.44 -25.03
N LYS A 442 -2.16 17.73 -24.73
CA LYS A 442 -0.85 18.27 -24.43
C LYS A 442 -0.89 18.93 -23.06
N THR A 443 -0.02 18.47 -22.17
CA THR A 443 0.10 19.01 -20.82
C THR A 443 0.67 20.43 -20.83
N ARG A 444 0.61 21.13 -19.71
CA ARG A 444 1.23 22.46 -19.56
C ARG A 444 2.75 22.41 -19.77
N ARG A 445 3.40 21.32 -19.42
CA ARG A 445 4.85 21.10 -19.66
C ARG A 445 5.19 20.81 -21.12
N GLY A 446 4.19 20.54 -21.94
CA GLY A 446 4.35 20.22 -23.36
C GLY A 446 4.28 18.74 -23.68
N ASP A 447 4.14 17.87 -22.69
CA ASP A 447 4.08 16.41 -22.88
C ASP A 447 2.80 15.99 -23.56
N ILE A 448 2.90 15.02 -24.47
CA ILE A 448 1.75 14.42 -25.14
C ILE A 448 1.23 13.27 -24.26
N GLN A 449 -0.10 13.23 -24.11
CA GLN A 449 -0.82 12.10 -23.50
C GLN A 449 -1.92 11.64 -24.43
N ARG A 450 -2.14 10.34 -24.50
CA ARG A 450 -3.23 9.76 -25.31
C ARG A 450 -4.14 8.92 -24.43
N TYR A 451 -5.43 8.97 -24.75
CA TYR A 451 -6.49 8.29 -24.05
C TYR A 451 -7.39 7.57 -25.03
N LYS A 452 -7.80 6.33 -24.71
CA LYS A 452 -8.87 5.64 -25.41
C LYS A 452 -9.91 5.22 -24.39
N ILE A 453 -11.10 5.80 -24.49
CA ILE A 453 -12.22 5.52 -23.60
C ILE A 453 -13.19 4.64 -24.35
N ILE A 454 -13.53 3.48 -23.80
CA ILE A 454 -14.46 2.51 -24.37
C ILE A 454 -15.59 2.32 -23.37
N ILE A 455 -16.82 2.44 -23.85
CA ILE A 455 -18.02 2.35 -23.02
C ILE A 455 -18.76 1.06 -23.38
N THR A 456 -18.68 0.10 -22.49
CA THR A 456 -19.37 -1.19 -22.64
C THR A 456 -20.72 -1.16 -21.88
N PRO A 457 -21.59 -2.15 -22.08
CA PRO A 457 -22.83 -2.27 -21.29
C PRO A 457 -22.62 -2.34 -19.78
N SER A 458 -21.47 -2.81 -19.31
CA SER A 458 -21.20 -3.01 -17.88
C SER A 458 -20.26 -1.99 -17.27
N GLU A 459 -19.37 -1.39 -18.06
CA GLU A 459 -18.31 -0.50 -17.53
C GLU A 459 -17.76 0.48 -18.55
N VAL A 460 -17.10 1.51 -18.04
CA VAL A 460 -16.26 2.41 -18.83
C VAL A 460 -14.81 2.03 -18.59
N VAL A 461 -14.08 1.77 -19.68
CA VAL A 461 -12.65 1.45 -19.63
C VAL A 461 -11.88 2.58 -20.31
N MET A 462 -10.91 3.16 -19.59
CA MET A 462 -10.04 4.21 -20.12
C MET A 462 -8.60 3.70 -20.15
N PHE A 463 -8.04 3.61 -21.35
CA PHE A 463 -6.62 3.33 -21.56
C PHE A 463 -5.88 4.64 -21.71
N ILE A 464 -4.70 4.69 -21.07
CA ILE A 464 -3.87 5.89 -21.04
C ILE A 464 -2.44 5.50 -21.42
N MET A 465 -1.81 6.32 -22.24
CA MET A 465 -0.36 6.33 -22.43
C MET A 465 0.16 7.73 -22.20
N GLY A 466 1.17 7.86 -21.35
CA GLY A 466 1.79 9.13 -21.00
C GLY A 466 3.27 8.96 -20.65
N GLY A 467 3.88 9.96 -20.06
CA GLY A 467 5.30 10.00 -19.77
C GLY A 467 6.10 10.54 -20.95
N ASN A 468 7.03 9.79 -21.51
CA ASN A 468 7.86 10.24 -22.61
C ASN A 468 7.06 10.45 -23.92
N GLY A 469 6.84 11.71 -24.28
CA GLY A 469 5.97 12.12 -25.39
C GLY A 469 6.37 11.56 -26.76
N ASP A 470 7.65 11.29 -27.01
CA ASP A 470 8.13 10.74 -28.28
C ASP A 470 7.64 9.29 -28.50
N TYR A 471 7.47 8.52 -27.44
CA TYR A 471 6.89 7.18 -27.51
C TYR A 471 5.36 7.22 -27.57
N VAL A 472 4.74 8.16 -26.87
CA VAL A 472 3.28 8.36 -26.88
C VAL A 472 2.79 8.77 -28.26
N ALA A 473 3.47 9.73 -28.90
CA ALA A 473 3.16 10.19 -30.25
C ALA A 473 3.71 9.30 -31.37
N GLY A 474 4.54 8.32 -31.04
CA GLY A 474 5.23 7.43 -31.97
C GLY A 474 4.48 6.13 -32.28
N LYS A 475 5.19 5.25 -33.01
CA LYS A 475 4.69 3.91 -33.40
C LYS A 475 4.24 3.05 -32.21
N GLU A 476 4.87 3.20 -31.05
CA GLU A 476 4.56 2.44 -29.84
C GLU A 476 3.17 2.84 -29.30
N GLY A 477 2.88 4.15 -29.29
CA GLY A 477 1.53 4.64 -28.97
C GLY A 477 0.48 4.12 -29.94
N ASP A 478 0.75 4.16 -31.24
CA ASP A 478 -0.15 3.63 -32.24
C ASP A 478 -0.36 2.11 -32.09
N GLN A 479 0.69 1.36 -31.85
CA GLN A 479 0.61 -0.09 -31.65
C GLN A 479 -0.21 -0.40 -30.39
N PHE A 480 0.06 0.24 -29.25
CA PHE A 480 -0.70 0.07 -28.02
C PHE A 480 -2.19 0.32 -28.26
N PHE A 481 -2.57 1.52 -28.76
CA PHE A 481 -3.99 1.89 -28.90
C PHE A 481 -4.71 1.06 -29.97
N ASN A 482 -4.03 0.60 -31.03
CA ASN A 482 -4.59 -0.26 -32.06
C ASN A 482 -4.73 -1.71 -31.60
N SER A 483 -3.94 -2.15 -30.62
CA SER A 483 -3.99 -3.53 -30.08
C SER A 483 -5.08 -3.73 -29.05
N ILE A 484 -5.66 -2.65 -28.51
CA ILE A 484 -6.69 -2.72 -27.46
C ILE A 484 -7.90 -3.49 -27.96
N ARG A 485 -8.29 -4.52 -27.24
CA ARG A 485 -9.49 -5.32 -27.48
C ARG A 485 -10.28 -5.45 -26.18
N ILE A 486 -11.59 -5.33 -26.30
CA ILE A 486 -12.55 -5.67 -25.25
C ILE A 486 -13.15 -7.03 -25.60
N ASN A 487 -13.21 -7.92 -24.62
CA ASN A 487 -13.85 -9.23 -24.78
C ASN A 487 -15.38 -9.09 -24.63
N PRO A 488 -16.16 -9.21 -25.71
CA PRO A 488 -17.61 -8.99 -25.62
C PRO A 488 -18.29 -9.98 -24.66
N SER A 489 -17.84 -11.23 -24.61
CA SER A 489 -18.43 -12.26 -23.73
C SER A 489 -18.24 -11.98 -22.24
N LYS A 490 -17.26 -11.15 -21.88
CA LYS A 490 -17.01 -10.71 -20.49
C LYS A 490 -17.61 -9.35 -20.17
N SER A 491 -17.89 -8.55 -21.19
CA SER A 491 -18.47 -7.21 -21.05
C SER A 491 -20.00 -7.20 -21.17
N THR A 492 -20.58 -8.29 -21.61
CA THR A 492 -22.02 -8.53 -21.70
C THR A 492 -22.36 -9.76 -20.87
N THR A 493 -23.63 -9.85 -20.46
CA THR A 493 -24.12 -10.98 -19.68
C THR A 493 -24.08 -12.27 -20.49
N VAL A 494 -23.63 -13.35 -19.89
CA VAL A 494 -23.66 -14.67 -20.51
C VAL A 494 -25.03 -15.32 -20.28
N GLU A 495 -25.62 -15.89 -21.33
CA GLU A 495 -27.00 -16.44 -21.36
C GLU A 495 -27.24 -17.70 -20.51
N ARG A 496 -26.35 -18.11 -19.62
CA ARG A 496 -26.49 -19.36 -18.88
C ARG A 496 -26.61 -19.14 -17.39
N ALA A 497 -27.57 -19.82 -16.78
CA ALA A 497 -27.65 -19.93 -15.35
C ALA A 497 -26.32 -20.42 -14.78
N THR A 498 -25.77 -19.66 -13.83
CA THR A 498 -24.46 -19.90 -13.23
C THR A 498 -24.60 -20.20 -11.75
N ILE A 499 -23.96 -21.27 -11.32
CA ILE A 499 -23.78 -21.53 -9.89
C ILE A 499 -22.51 -20.78 -9.46
N ILE A 500 -22.62 -19.97 -8.43
CA ILE A 500 -21.49 -19.31 -7.80
C ILE A 500 -21.20 -19.94 -6.44
N GLU A 501 -19.92 -20.06 -6.13
CA GLU A 501 -19.39 -20.54 -4.84
C GLU A 501 -18.33 -19.55 -4.37
N PRO A 502 -18.74 -18.43 -3.74
CA PRO A 502 -17.79 -17.41 -3.27
C PRO A 502 -16.80 -17.98 -2.25
N LYS A 503 -15.51 -17.64 -2.42
CA LYS A 503 -14.42 -18.07 -1.52
C LYS A 503 -13.81 -16.82 -0.84
N PRO A 504 -13.42 -16.93 0.44
CA PRO A 504 -13.65 -18.04 1.38
C PRO A 504 -15.13 -18.18 1.69
N GLY A 505 -15.57 -19.37 2.02
CA GLY A 505 -16.94 -19.65 2.40
C GLY A 505 -17.43 -20.98 1.84
N ASN A 506 -18.61 -21.37 2.27
CA ASN A 506 -19.21 -22.66 2.01
C ASN A 506 -20.63 -22.53 1.45
N ILE A 507 -20.88 -21.46 0.72
CA ILE A 507 -22.20 -21.21 0.11
C ILE A 507 -22.23 -21.51 -1.38
N LYS A 508 -23.42 -21.86 -1.85
CA LYS A 508 -23.75 -22.01 -3.27
C LYS A 508 -25.05 -21.28 -3.56
N VAL A 509 -25.10 -20.64 -4.73
CA VAL A 509 -26.36 -20.05 -5.22
C VAL A 509 -26.38 -20.06 -6.74
N LYS A 510 -27.55 -20.30 -7.31
CA LYS A 510 -27.77 -20.31 -8.76
C LYS A 510 -28.34 -18.96 -9.19
N LEU A 511 -27.57 -18.24 -9.97
CA LEU A 511 -27.99 -17.00 -10.61
C LEU A 511 -28.47 -17.26 -12.05
N PRO A 512 -29.43 -16.46 -12.58
CA PRO A 512 -29.99 -16.70 -13.92
C PRO A 512 -28.96 -16.56 -15.03
N VAL A 513 -27.92 -15.75 -14.81
CA VAL A 513 -26.78 -15.51 -15.72
C VAL A 513 -25.51 -15.35 -14.91
N SER A 514 -24.36 -15.33 -15.59
CA SER A 514 -23.08 -15.05 -14.95
C SER A 514 -23.11 -13.66 -14.27
N PRO A 515 -22.75 -13.59 -12.98
CA PRO A 515 -22.84 -12.36 -12.23
C PRO A 515 -21.72 -11.39 -12.61
N PHE A 516 -22.03 -10.14 -12.48
CA PHE A 516 -21.06 -9.08 -12.34
C PHE A 516 -20.70 -8.95 -10.86
N ILE A 517 -19.41 -8.99 -10.55
CA ILE A 517 -18.93 -8.97 -9.17
C ILE A 517 -18.44 -7.55 -8.83
N ASN A 518 -18.97 -7.03 -7.74
CA ASN A 518 -18.55 -5.74 -7.18
C ASN A 518 -18.09 -5.95 -5.74
N THR A 519 -16.83 -5.69 -5.47
CA THR A 519 -16.26 -5.79 -4.13
C THR A 519 -16.05 -4.41 -3.55
N SER A 520 -16.23 -4.24 -2.23
CA SER A 520 -15.85 -3.00 -1.55
C SER A 520 -14.34 -2.82 -1.53
N THR A 521 -13.85 -1.62 -1.18
CA THR A 521 -12.43 -1.34 -0.94
C THR A 521 -11.85 -2.25 0.14
N ASP A 522 -12.67 -2.64 1.10
CA ASP A 522 -12.40 -3.74 2.01
C ASP A 522 -12.94 -5.04 1.40
N LYS A 523 -12.14 -5.70 0.58
CA LYS A 523 -12.47 -6.95 -0.11
C LYS A 523 -12.94 -8.07 0.80
N LYS A 524 -12.71 -7.97 2.11
CA LYS A 524 -13.08 -8.97 3.09
C LYS A 524 -14.47 -8.71 3.71
N ALA A 525 -14.95 -7.48 3.64
CA ALA A 525 -16.17 -7.08 4.35
C ALA A 525 -17.43 -7.20 3.50
N THR A 526 -17.40 -6.83 2.22
CA THR A 526 -18.62 -6.82 1.40
C THR A 526 -18.33 -7.23 -0.04
N GLU A 527 -19.10 -8.20 -0.52
CA GLU A 527 -19.12 -8.63 -1.92
C GLU A 527 -20.55 -8.62 -2.46
N LEU A 528 -20.71 -8.10 -3.66
CA LEU A 528 -21.99 -8.02 -4.35
C LEU A 528 -21.88 -8.71 -5.72
N TYR A 529 -22.65 -9.78 -5.89
CA TYR A 529 -22.78 -10.57 -7.12
C TYR A 529 -24.10 -10.20 -7.78
N ILE A 530 -24.07 -9.54 -8.93
CA ILE A 530 -25.25 -9.03 -9.62
C ILE A 530 -25.46 -9.79 -10.93
N ALA A 531 -26.65 -10.27 -11.16
CA ALA A 531 -27.06 -10.91 -12.39
C ALA A 531 -28.38 -10.33 -12.90
N GLY A 532 -28.40 -9.81 -14.11
CA GLY A 532 -29.62 -9.29 -14.75
C GLY A 532 -30.35 -10.39 -15.54
N GLN A 533 -31.48 -10.00 -16.14
CA GLN A 533 -32.13 -10.80 -17.19
C GLN A 533 -31.72 -10.25 -18.56
N GLU A 534 -31.18 -11.10 -19.39
CA GLU A 534 -30.53 -10.73 -20.64
C GLU A 534 -31.48 -10.14 -21.68
N LYS A 535 -32.71 -10.64 -21.74
CA LYS A 535 -33.66 -10.28 -22.79
C LYS A 535 -34.53 -9.07 -22.49
N ASN A 536 -34.62 -8.67 -21.22
CA ASN A 536 -35.43 -7.56 -20.80
C ASN A 536 -34.90 -6.99 -19.48
N PRO A 537 -34.06 -5.95 -19.52
CA PRO A 537 -33.57 -5.27 -18.32
C PRO A 537 -34.70 -4.77 -17.40
N ASP A 538 -35.90 -4.51 -17.98
CA ASP A 538 -37.07 -4.10 -17.23
C ASP A 538 -37.67 -5.24 -16.37
N ASP A 539 -37.38 -6.49 -16.68
CA ASP A 539 -37.78 -7.64 -15.86
C ASP A 539 -37.00 -7.75 -14.55
N GLY A 540 -36.02 -6.90 -14.37
CA GLY A 540 -35.30 -6.80 -13.13
C GLY A 540 -33.97 -7.49 -13.09
N TYR A 541 -33.46 -7.65 -11.89
CA TYR A 541 -32.16 -8.26 -11.63
C TYR A 541 -32.20 -9.04 -10.32
N TYR A 542 -31.20 -9.92 -10.21
CA TYR A 542 -30.95 -10.76 -9.05
C TYR A 542 -29.58 -10.42 -8.48
N PHE A 543 -29.43 -10.53 -7.18
CA PHE A 543 -28.13 -10.35 -6.57
C PHE A 543 -27.95 -11.18 -5.31
N LEU A 544 -26.71 -11.46 -4.96
CA LEU A 544 -26.27 -11.91 -3.66
C LEU A 544 -25.34 -10.84 -3.09
N THR A 545 -25.63 -10.34 -1.91
CA THR A 545 -24.69 -9.55 -1.10
C THR A 545 -24.21 -10.42 0.04
N ARG A 546 -22.89 -10.53 0.20
CA ARG A 546 -22.25 -11.16 1.34
C ARG A 546 -21.52 -10.09 2.14
N ILE A 547 -21.80 -10.01 3.43
CA ILE A 547 -21.13 -9.13 4.37
C ILE A 547 -20.49 -10.00 5.44
N SER A 548 -19.18 -9.84 5.67
CA SER A 548 -18.45 -10.55 6.70
C SER A 548 -18.16 -9.60 7.84
N TYR A 549 -18.74 -9.87 9.00
CA TYR A 549 -18.43 -9.18 10.25
C TYR A 549 -17.27 -9.89 10.93
N HIS A 550 -16.45 -9.12 11.59
CA HIS A 550 -15.28 -9.64 12.28
C HIS A 550 -15.40 -9.55 13.79
N ASP A 551 -16.57 -9.13 14.27
CA ASP A 551 -16.81 -8.88 15.69
C ASP A 551 -17.97 -9.75 16.18
N ILE A 552 -17.69 -10.57 17.17
CA ILE A 552 -18.70 -11.44 17.82
C ILE A 552 -19.70 -10.64 18.65
N ASP A 553 -19.38 -9.38 18.99
CA ASP A 553 -20.26 -8.50 19.76
C ASP A 553 -21.52 -8.07 19.00
N TYR A 554 -21.66 -8.47 17.73
CA TYR A 554 -22.81 -8.09 16.88
C TYR A 554 -23.85 -9.20 16.66
N ILE A 555 -23.70 -10.34 17.30
CA ILE A 555 -24.67 -11.41 17.23
C ILE A 555 -25.59 -11.28 18.46
N GLU A 556 -26.48 -10.25 18.47
CA GLU A 556 -27.34 -10.04 19.64
C GLU A 556 -28.58 -10.92 19.58
N GLU A 557 -29.43 -10.77 18.57
CA GLU A 557 -30.64 -11.57 18.41
C GLU A 557 -30.94 -11.85 16.95
N ASP A 558 -30.72 -13.06 16.50
CA ASP A 558 -30.86 -13.44 15.10
C ASP A 558 -32.23 -13.01 14.49
N THR A 559 -33.30 -13.21 15.17
CA THR A 559 -34.65 -12.87 14.65
C THR A 559 -34.97 -11.39 14.71
N PHE A 560 -34.55 -10.70 15.75
CA PHE A 560 -34.77 -9.26 15.91
C PHE A 560 -33.96 -8.48 14.87
N GLU A 561 -32.70 -8.83 14.70
CA GLU A 561 -31.81 -8.20 13.75
C GLU A 561 -32.27 -8.43 12.31
N LEU A 562 -32.72 -9.63 11.96
CA LEU A 562 -33.29 -9.92 10.65
C LEU A 562 -34.51 -9.04 10.34
N ASN A 563 -35.40 -8.81 11.30
CA ASN A 563 -36.56 -7.92 11.12
C ASN A 563 -36.13 -6.48 10.90
N ILE A 564 -35.17 -5.97 11.71
CA ILE A 564 -34.65 -4.61 11.58
C ILE A 564 -34.00 -4.43 10.22
N ILE A 565 -33.16 -5.37 9.77
CA ILE A 565 -32.51 -5.30 8.44
C ILE A 565 -33.56 -5.19 7.34
N CYS A 566 -34.60 -6.03 7.38
CA CYS A 566 -35.65 -6.04 6.37
C CYS A 566 -36.46 -4.73 6.36
N GLU A 567 -36.84 -4.23 7.55
CA GLU A 567 -37.57 -2.98 7.69
C GLU A 567 -36.74 -1.77 7.23
N LYS A 568 -35.48 -1.69 7.62
CA LYS A 568 -34.56 -0.62 7.21
C LYS A 568 -34.26 -0.61 5.71
N ILE A 569 -34.21 -1.78 5.08
CA ILE A 569 -34.13 -1.86 3.61
C ILE A 569 -35.42 -1.28 3.02
N ALA A 570 -36.59 -1.69 3.48
CA ALA A 570 -37.85 -1.24 2.92
C ALA A 570 -38.08 0.27 3.10
N GLU A 571 -37.72 0.86 4.25
CA GLU A 571 -37.84 2.29 4.55
C GLU A 571 -37.16 3.19 3.50
N GLN A 572 -36.15 2.68 2.79
CA GLN A 572 -35.45 3.43 1.74
C GLN A 572 -36.27 3.55 0.44
N PHE A 573 -37.29 2.73 0.25
CA PHE A 573 -38.04 2.60 -1.00
C PHE A 573 -39.54 2.82 -0.86
N THR A 574 -40.09 2.60 0.32
CA THR A 574 -41.54 2.70 0.58
C THR A 574 -41.81 3.20 2.00
N LYS A 575 -42.98 3.82 2.19
CA LYS A 575 -43.51 4.19 3.50
C LYS A 575 -44.32 3.07 4.13
N SER A 576 -44.65 2.05 3.36
CA SER A 576 -45.41 0.88 3.82
C SER A 576 -44.50 -0.12 4.48
N ARG A 577 -45.00 -0.82 5.48
CA ARG A 577 -44.22 -1.93 6.08
C ARG A 577 -44.04 -3.05 5.07
N PRO A 578 -42.88 -3.70 5.03
CA PRO A 578 -42.68 -4.88 4.19
C PRO A 578 -43.52 -6.05 4.70
N THR A 579 -43.88 -6.95 3.80
CA THR A 579 -44.39 -8.28 4.19
C THR A 579 -43.19 -9.11 4.62
N LEU A 580 -43.20 -9.57 5.88
CA LEU A 580 -42.12 -10.38 6.44
C LEU A 580 -42.58 -11.82 6.59
N THR A 581 -41.76 -12.77 6.22
CA THR A 581 -42.02 -14.21 6.41
C THR A 581 -40.78 -14.84 7.03
N PRO A 582 -40.85 -15.19 8.34
CA PRO A 582 -39.76 -15.88 8.99
C PRO A 582 -39.59 -17.28 8.43
N GLY A 583 -38.34 -17.71 8.34
CA GLY A 583 -37.95 -19.01 7.85
C GLY A 583 -36.74 -19.55 8.58
N GLN A 584 -36.44 -20.80 8.33
CA GLN A 584 -35.28 -21.43 8.88
C GLN A 584 -34.65 -22.32 7.80
N MET A 585 -33.36 -22.15 7.61
CA MET A 585 -32.55 -23.03 6.79
C MET A 585 -31.56 -23.72 7.73
N MET A 586 -32.02 -24.78 8.37
CA MET A 586 -31.34 -25.44 9.50
C MET A 586 -29.82 -25.52 9.37
N PRO A 587 -29.03 -25.06 10.33
CA PRO A 587 -29.45 -24.41 11.58
C PRO A 587 -29.64 -22.88 11.48
N TYR A 588 -29.52 -22.27 10.32
CA TYR A 588 -29.41 -20.82 10.10
C TYR A 588 -30.78 -20.13 10.12
N PRO A 589 -30.95 -19.04 10.89
CA PRO A 589 -32.17 -18.24 10.85
C PRO A 589 -32.26 -17.45 9.55
N THR A 590 -33.43 -17.31 9.00
CA THR A 590 -33.70 -16.58 7.77
C THR A 590 -34.93 -15.72 7.85
N GLN A 591 -34.93 -14.60 7.16
CA GLN A 591 -36.09 -13.75 6.98
C GLN A 591 -36.30 -13.44 5.52
N THR A 592 -37.47 -13.74 5.00
CA THR A 592 -37.86 -13.31 3.65
C THR A 592 -38.74 -12.08 3.75
N PHE A 593 -38.56 -11.12 2.85
CA PHE A 593 -39.35 -9.90 2.79
C PHE A 593 -39.76 -9.55 1.38
N SER A 594 -40.83 -8.82 1.23
CA SER A 594 -41.25 -8.22 -0.02
C SER A 594 -41.99 -6.90 0.19
N PHE A 595 -41.83 -5.99 -0.76
CA PHE A 595 -42.58 -4.73 -0.82
C PHE A 595 -42.62 -4.16 -2.25
N GLN A 596 -43.50 -3.20 -2.48
CA GLN A 596 -43.55 -2.41 -3.71
C GLN A 596 -43.00 -1.02 -3.42
N SER A 597 -42.11 -0.53 -4.28
CA SER A 597 -41.52 0.81 -4.16
C SER A 597 -42.57 1.89 -4.48
N ASP A 598 -42.59 2.95 -3.68
CA ASP A 598 -43.47 4.10 -3.90
C ASP A 598 -43.08 4.90 -5.15
N LYS A 599 -41.79 4.92 -5.48
CA LYS A 599 -41.20 5.73 -6.53
C LYS A 599 -41.44 5.14 -7.94
N ASP A 600 -41.00 3.92 -8.16
CA ASP A 600 -40.97 3.27 -9.48
C ASP A 600 -41.94 2.12 -9.65
N LYS A 601 -42.71 1.82 -8.60
CA LYS A 601 -43.70 0.74 -8.56
C LYS A 601 -43.15 -0.65 -8.82
N SER A 602 -41.80 -0.80 -8.82
CA SER A 602 -41.17 -2.10 -8.88
C SER A 602 -41.37 -2.89 -7.60
N TYR A 603 -41.39 -4.22 -7.71
CA TYR A 603 -41.43 -5.14 -6.59
C TYR A 603 -40.04 -5.53 -6.16
N TYR A 604 -39.81 -5.54 -4.89
CA TYR A 604 -38.57 -5.91 -4.23
C TYR A 604 -38.82 -7.14 -3.37
N PHE A 605 -37.96 -8.13 -3.56
CA PHE A 605 -37.96 -9.38 -2.80
C PHE A 605 -36.57 -9.58 -2.22
N GLY A 606 -36.52 -10.00 -0.96
CA GLY A 606 -35.26 -10.32 -0.32
C GLY A 606 -35.36 -11.50 0.62
N LYS A 607 -34.25 -12.20 0.78
CA LYS A 607 -34.04 -13.24 1.78
C LYS A 607 -32.71 -12.93 2.48
N VAL A 608 -32.79 -12.65 3.77
CA VAL A 608 -31.62 -12.48 4.64
C VAL A 608 -31.35 -13.78 5.37
N VAL A 609 -30.07 -14.16 5.44
CA VAL A 609 -29.59 -15.36 6.11
C VAL A 609 -28.38 -14.95 6.97
N ILE A 610 -28.39 -15.41 8.23
CA ILE A 610 -27.24 -15.21 9.14
C ILE A 610 -26.54 -16.55 9.36
N ASP A 611 -25.23 -16.55 9.14
CA ASP A 611 -24.34 -17.69 9.39
C ASP A 611 -23.13 -17.21 10.22
N GLY A 612 -23.30 -17.18 11.54
CA GLY A 612 -22.30 -16.63 12.43
C GLY A 612 -21.93 -15.20 12.06
N PRO A 613 -20.65 -14.90 11.80
CA PRO A 613 -20.23 -13.55 11.45
C PRO A 613 -20.53 -13.18 10.00
N GLN A 614 -21.23 -14.02 9.24
CA GLN A 614 -21.56 -13.75 7.84
C GLN A 614 -23.04 -13.52 7.65
N TYR A 615 -23.36 -12.46 6.91
CA TYR A 615 -24.71 -12.07 6.55
C TYR A 615 -24.87 -12.16 5.05
N TYR A 616 -25.90 -12.82 4.60
CA TYR A 616 -26.25 -12.96 3.20
C TYR A 616 -27.59 -12.30 2.92
N LEU A 617 -27.60 -11.42 1.92
CA LEU A 617 -28.84 -10.90 1.34
C LEU A 617 -28.95 -11.39 -0.11
N LEU A 618 -29.92 -12.27 -0.34
CA LEU A 618 -30.39 -12.58 -1.69
C LEU A 618 -31.49 -11.60 -2.04
N GLY A 619 -31.36 -10.91 -3.15
CA GLY A 619 -32.36 -9.93 -3.58
C GLY A 619 -32.77 -10.11 -5.01
N CYS A 620 -34.02 -9.71 -5.28
CA CYS A 620 -34.57 -9.60 -6.61
C CYS A 620 -35.41 -8.34 -6.70
N ARG A 621 -35.24 -7.59 -7.77
CA ARG A 621 -36.12 -6.50 -8.16
C ARG A 621 -36.75 -6.85 -9.50
N ASN A 622 -38.08 -6.73 -9.64
CA ASN A 622 -38.77 -6.91 -10.93
C ASN A 622 -39.99 -6.01 -11.02
N THR A 623 -40.56 -5.89 -12.21
CA THR A 623 -41.78 -5.12 -12.49
C THR A 623 -43.04 -6.00 -12.50
N THR A 624 -42.88 -7.31 -12.50
CA THR A 624 -43.99 -8.27 -12.67
C THR A 624 -44.67 -8.68 -11.33
N GLY A 625 -44.00 -8.41 -10.20
CA GLY A 625 -44.46 -8.88 -8.89
C GLY A 625 -44.32 -10.40 -8.65
N LYS A 626 -43.64 -11.10 -9.55
CA LYS A 626 -43.42 -12.55 -9.42
C LYS A 626 -42.31 -12.83 -8.41
N SER A 627 -42.60 -13.65 -7.41
CA SER A 627 -41.64 -14.08 -6.39
C SER A 627 -40.46 -14.87 -7.02
N PRO A 628 -39.22 -14.63 -6.61
CA PRO A 628 -38.04 -15.33 -7.11
C PRO A 628 -37.75 -16.64 -6.36
N ASP A 629 -38.74 -17.44 -6.05
CA ASP A 629 -38.64 -18.63 -5.18
C ASP A 629 -37.56 -19.61 -5.65
N ALA A 630 -37.43 -19.83 -6.96
CA ALA A 630 -36.42 -20.72 -7.52
C ALA A 630 -34.97 -20.23 -7.23
N PHE A 631 -34.77 -18.91 -7.17
CA PHE A 631 -33.50 -18.31 -6.79
C PHE A 631 -33.24 -18.46 -5.29
N PHE A 632 -34.22 -18.10 -4.44
CA PHE A 632 -34.06 -18.20 -2.99
C PHE A 632 -33.85 -19.64 -2.53
N ASN A 633 -34.53 -20.61 -3.18
CA ASN A 633 -34.39 -22.03 -2.87
C ASN A 633 -33.11 -22.65 -3.41
N SER A 634 -32.37 -21.95 -4.29
CA SER A 634 -31.09 -22.42 -4.79
C SER A 634 -29.90 -22.09 -3.88
N PHE A 635 -30.14 -21.28 -2.84
CA PHE A 635 -29.12 -20.93 -1.89
C PHE A 635 -28.93 -22.04 -0.86
N GLU A 636 -27.71 -22.50 -0.76
CA GLU A 636 -27.30 -23.57 0.13
C GLU A 636 -26.08 -23.14 0.93
N ILE A 637 -26.05 -23.49 2.20
CA ILE A 637 -24.87 -23.42 3.05
C ILE A 637 -24.43 -24.87 3.32
N THR A 638 -23.25 -25.21 2.86
CA THR A 638 -22.66 -26.50 3.19
C THR A 638 -22.04 -26.39 4.59
N PRO A 639 -22.33 -27.30 5.53
CA PRO A 639 -21.68 -27.28 6.83
C PRO A 639 -20.17 -27.20 6.67
N SER A 640 -19.53 -26.29 7.37
CA SER A 640 -18.10 -26.18 7.32
C SER A 640 -17.47 -27.42 7.93
N THR A 641 -16.65 -28.08 7.15
CA THR A 641 -15.78 -29.12 7.65
C THR A 641 -14.38 -28.52 7.76
N TRP A 642 -13.86 -28.50 8.96
CA TRP A 642 -12.46 -28.20 9.13
C TRP A 642 -11.63 -29.26 8.39
N PRO A 643 -10.54 -28.83 7.71
CA PRO A 643 -9.70 -29.78 6.99
C PRO A 643 -9.19 -30.88 7.93
N ASP A 644 -9.06 -32.09 7.39
CA ASP A 644 -8.55 -33.24 8.12
C ASP A 644 -7.14 -32.94 8.66
N GLY A 645 -7.02 -33.08 9.96
CA GLY A 645 -5.75 -32.94 10.67
C GLY A 645 -5.56 -31.57 11.34
N TRP A 646 -4.91 -31.62 12.45
CA TRP A 646 -4.53 -30.48 13.25
C TRP A 646 -2.99 -30.41 13.35
N MET A 647 -2.46 -29.20 13.47
CA MET A 647 -1.04 -28.96 13.68
C MET A 647 -0.82 -28.01 14.85
N GLU A 648 0.29 -28.20 15.52
CA GLU A 648 0.72 -27.29 16.57
C GLU A 648 1.25 -26.01 15.96
N LYS A 649 0.69 -24.86 16.35
CA LYS A 649 1.17 -23.53 16.02
C LYS A 649 1.70 -22.87 17.28
N LYS A 650 3.00 -22.61 17.28
CA LYS A 650 3.67 -21.89 18.35
C LYS A 650 3.85 -20.43 17.95
N ASP A 651 3.37 -19.53 18.77
CA ASP A 651 3.61 -18.10 18.66
C ASP A 651 4.54 -17.63 19.77
N THR A 652 5.71 -17.11 19.35
CA THR A 652 6.74 -16.66 20.28
C THR A 652 6.47 -15.26 20.82
N SER A 653 5.67 -14.47 20.14
CA SER A 653 5.30 -13.11 20.56
C SER A 653 4.23 -13.15 21.65
N GLY A 654 3.24 -14.03 21.49
CA GLY A 654 2.18 -14.25 22.47
C GLY A 654 2.52 -15.31 23.52
N GLU A 655 3.68 -15.98 23.41
CA GLU A 655 4.13 -17.03 24.34
C GLU A 655 3.12 -18.18 24.50
N TYR A 656 2.38 -18.51 23.42
CA TYR A 656 1.40 -19.60 23.45
C TYR A 656 1.66 -20.64 22.37
N THR A 657 1.09 -21.80 22.58
CA THR A 657 1.00 -22.87 21.60
C THR A 657 -0.44 -23.33 21.51
N VAL A 658 -0.96 -23.44 20.30
CA VAL A 658 -2.35 -23.80 20.02
C VAL A 658 -2.41 -24.80 18.87
N MET A 659 -3.37 -25.74 18.95
CA MET A 659 -3.69 -26.62 17.84
C MET A 659 -4.55 -25.88 16.84
N VAL A 660 -4.14 -25.83 15.59
CA VAL A 660 -4.88 -25.21 14.49
C VAL A 660 -5.11 -26.23 13.38
N PRO A 661 -6.17 -26.09 12.61
CA PRO A 661 -6.35 -26.92 11.41
C PRO A 661 -5.19 -26.78 10.45
N LYS A 662 -4.76 -27.89 9.85
CA LYS A 662 -3.82 -27.82 8.73
C LYS A 662 -4.45 -27.07 7.58
N ASN A 663 -3.98 -25.89 7.34
CA ASN A 663 -4.26 -25.16 6.12
C ASN A 663 -3.15 -25.45 5.12
N GLU A 664 -3.48 -25.53 3.84
CA GLU A 664 -2.49 -25.28 2.79
C GLU A 664 -2.12 -23.80 2.89
N GLU A 665 -1.20 -23.50 3.80
CA GLU A 665 -0.71 -22.13 3.93
C GLU A 665 -0.04 -21.77 2.60
N LYS A 666 -0.57 -20.77 1.91
CA LYS A 666 0.26 -20.01 0.99
C LYS A 666 1.47 -19.57 1.79
N GLN A 667 2.64 -20.07 1.46
CA GLN A 667 3.86 -19.67 2.15
C GLN A 667 4.11 -18.19 1.85
N ALA A 668 4.16 -17.38 2.89
CA ALA A 668 4.61 -15.99 2.77
C ALA A 668 6.01 -15.96 2.14
N SER A 669 6.29 -14.96 1.33
CA SER A 669 7.61 -14.80 0.74
C SER A 669 8.69 -14.76 1.83
N GLN A 670 9.91 -15.19 1.50
CA GLN A 670 11.03 -15.14 2.44
C GLN A 670 11.28 -13.72 2.94
N LEU A 671 11.11 -12.74 2.07
CA LEU A 671 11.21 -11.32 2.44
C LEU A 671 10.17 -10.96 3.51
N TYR A 672 8.90 -11.29 3.30
CA TYR A 672 7.85 -10.99 4.27
C TYR A 672 8.13 -11.62 5.63
N GLN A 673 8.58 -12.88 5.65
CA GLN A 673 8.98 -13.57 6.90
C GLN A 673 10.14 -12.86 7.61
N ASN A 674 11.13 -12.39 6.85
CA ASN A 674 12.25 -11.63 7.40
C ASN A 674 11.78 -10.28 7.95
N LEU A 675 10.96 -9.56 7.21
CA LEU A 675 10.41 -8.25 7.64
C LEU A 675 9.55 -8.38 8.90
N LYS A 676 8.77 -9.45 9.00
CA LYS A 676 7.99 -9.74 10.21
C LYS A 676 8.90 -9.92 11.43
N LYS A 677 9.96 -10.72 11.32
CA LYS A 677 10.95 -10.90 12.40
C LYS A 677 11.63 -9.60 12.81
N ILE A 678 11.98 -8.76 11.83
CA ILE A 678 12.56 -7.44 12.08
C ILE A 678 11.54 -6.53 12.80
N GLY A 679 10.28 -6.53 12.36
CA GLY A 679 9.20 -5.80 13.02
C GLY A 679 9.02 -6.22 14.49
N GLU A 680 9.05 -7.52 14.76
CA GLU A 680 9.00 -8.06 16.12
C GLU A 680 10.22 -7.61 16.96
N GLU A 681 11.42 -7.57 16.38
CA GLU A 681 12.63 -7.06 17.04
C GLU A 681 12.52 -5.55 17.34
N ILE A 682 12.03 -4.76 16.37
CA ILE A 682 11.77 -3.32 16.57
C ILE A 682 10.79 -3.12 17.73
N ALA A 683 9.68 -3.83 17.73
CA ALA A 683 8.67 -3.72 18.78
C ALA A 683 9.24 -4.13 20.16
N LYS A 684 10.00 -5.24 20.22
CA LYS A 684 10.65 -5.70 21.45
C LYS A 684 11.64 -4.68 22.01
N LYS A 685 12.50 -4.12 21.16
CA LYS A 685 13.49 -3.10 21.58
C LYS A 685 12.84 -1.78 21.95
N ALA A 686 11.85 -1.34 21.21
CA ALA A 686 11.10 -0.14 21.54
C ALA A 686 10.44 -0.25 22.93
N ARG A 687 9.79 -1.39 23.22
CA ARG A 687 9.22 -1.68 24.55
C ARG A 687 10.28 -1.70 25.66
N ALA A 688 11.40 -2.34 25.42
CA ALA A 688 12.49 -2.41 26.42
C ALA A 688 13.07 -1.04 26.75
N LYS A 689 13.10 -0.13 25.76
CA LYS A 689 13.74 1.18 25.86
C LYS A 689 12.84 2.27 26.42
N TYR A 690 11.61 2.33 25.96
CA TYR A 690 10.68 3.43 26.28
C TYR A 690 9.71 3.05 27.40
N GLY A 691 9.78 1.80 27.91
CA GLY A 691 8.76 1.25 28.79
C GLY A 691 7.43 1.17 28.04
N ASP A 692 6.43 0.58 28.66
CA ASP A 692 5.06 0.58 28.13
C ASP A 692 4.36 1.98 28.24
N ASN A 693 5.15 3.06 28.30
CA ASN A 693 4.69 4.45 28.51
C ASN A 693 4.28 5.18 27.23
N GLY A 694 4.03 4.50 26.15
CA GLY A 694 3.21 5.10 25.08
C GLY A 694 1.80 5.30 25.61
N ASP A 695 1.27 6.52 25.54
CA ASP A 695 -0.08 6.94 25.99
C ASP A 695 -1.27 6.08 25.52
N TYR A 696 -1.02 4.89 24.97
CA TYR A 696 -2.01 3.95 24.45
C TYR A 696 -1.92 2.52 24.99
N ASP A 697 -0.90 2.18 25.80
CA ASP A 697 -0.79 0.86 26.42
C ASP A 697 -0.94 0.96 27.95
N PHE A 698 -2.18 1.22 28.36
CA PHE A 698 -2.56 1.19 29.79
C PHE A 698 -2.45 -0.23 30.38
N TYR A 699 -2.22 -1.24 29.55
CA TYR A 699 -2.27 -2.66 29.92
C TYR A 699 -1.08 -3.45 29.38
N GLY A 700 0.16 -3.16 29.73
CA GLY A 700 1.36 -3.99 29.51
C GLY A 700 1.27 -4.98 28.34
N LYS A 701 2.14 -5.84 28.05
CA LYS A 701 2.23 -6.77 26.89
C LYS A 701 0.88 -7.35 26.39
N ASN A 702 0.06 -6.49 25.77
CA ASN A 702 -1.16 -6.94 25.10
C ASN A 702 -0.76 -7.66 23.80
N TYR A 703 -1.15 -8.89 23.67
CA TYR A 703 -1.03 -9.63 22.42
C TYR A 703 -2.41 -9.87 21.84
N SER A 704 -2.58 -9.58 20.57
CA SER A 704 -3.77 -9.96 19.81
C SER A 704 -3.34 -10.71 18.56
N GLY A 705 -3.78 -11.93 18.43
CA GLY A 705 -3.53 -12.79 17.27
C GLY A 705 -4.83 -13.27 16.64
N GLN A 706 -4.79 -13.49 15.32
CA GLN A 706 -5.92 -14.01 14.58
C GLN A 706 -5.51 -15.21 13.74
N ILE A 707 -6.33 -16.25 13.76
CA ILE A 707 -6.22 -17.40 12.86
C ILE A 707 -7.46 -17.42 11.99
N VAL A 708 -7.28 -17.44 10.68
CA VAL A 708 -8.40 -17.43 9.71
C VAL A 708 -8.38 -18.73 8.92
N SER A 709 -9.52 -19.40 8.82
CA SER A 709 -9.70 -20.49 7.88
C SER A 709 -9.86 -19.94 6.45
N PRO A 710 -8.96 -20.23 5.52
CA PRO A 710 -9.09 -19.76 4.15
C PRO A 710 -10.23 -20.46 3.39
N GLN A 711 -10.75 -21.56 3.93
CA GLN A 711 -11.81 -22.35 3.31
C GLN A 711 -13.20 -21.86 3.74
N THR A 712 -13.39 -21.62 5.03
CA THR A 712 -14.69 -21.25 5.60
C THR A 712 -14.81 -19.77 5.94
N GLY A 713 -13.67 -19.06 6.08
CA GLY A 713 -13.65 -17.69 6.57
C GLY A 713 -13.80 -17.55 8.10
N GLU A 714 -13.94 -18.67 8.82
CA GLU A 714 -14.00 -18.68 10.28
C GLU A 714 -12.71 -18.13 10.88
N LYS A 715 -12.83 -17.43 11.99
CA LYS A 715 -11.74 -16.74 12.67
C LYS A 715 -11.65 -17.15 14.12
N VAL A 716 -10.45 -17.40 14.57
CA VAL A 716 -10.14 -17.59 15.99
C VAL A 716 -9.28 -16.41 16.43
N PHE A 717 -9.76 -15.68 17.42
CA PHE A 717 -9.02 -14.56 18.02
C PHE A 717 -8.35 -15.06 19.30
N ILE A 718 -7.09 -14.69 19.46
CA ILE A 718 -6.33 -14.98 20.66
C ILE A 718 -5.85 -13.65 21.21
N ASN A 719 -6.33 -13.29 22.40
CA ASN A 719 -5.93 -12.09 23.10
C ASN A 719 -5.23 -12.48 24.38
N SER A 720 -4.07 -11.92 24.62
CA SER A 720 -3.30 -12.10 25.85
C SER A 720 -3.08 -10.73 26.50
N TYR A 721 -3.49 -10.62 27.75
CA TYR A 721 -3.35 -9.40 28.53
C TYR A 721 -2.59 -9.72 29.82
N PRO A 722 -1.54 -9.00 30.17
CA PRO A 722 -0.97 -9.11 31.51
C PRO A 722 -1.97 -8.53 32.51
N TYR A 723 -2.14 -9.19 33.63
CA TYR A 723 -2.93 -8.63 34.72
C TYR A 723 -2.00 -7.94 35.73
N GLU A 724 -2.41 -6.78 36.21
CA GLU A 724 -1.69 -6.09 37.26
C GLU A 724 -2.17 -6.55 38.63
N SER A 725 -1.24 -6.92 39.50
CA SER A 725 -1.53 -7.28 40.90
C SER A 725 -2.21 -6.17 41.72
N ARG A 726 -2.16 -4.92 41.24
CA ARG A 726 -2.90 -3.80 41.85
C ARG A 726 -4.39 -3.85 41.55
N VAL A 727 -4.77 -4.37 40.39
CA VAL A 727 -6.17 -4.50 39.96
C VAL A 727 -6.73 -5.83 40.40
N PHE A 728 -5.95 -6.88 40.29
CA PHE A 728 -6.31 -8.24 40.69
C PHE A 728 -5.26 -8.76 41.68
N PRO A 729 -5.48 -8.58 42.99
CA PRO A 729 -4.50 -8.92 44.01
C PRO A 729 -4.22 -10.44 44.13
N ASP A 730 -5.18 -11.25 43.66
CA ASP A 730 -5.07 -12.70 43.64
C ASP A 730 -5.81 -13.32 42.42
N LYS A 731 -5.54 -14.59 42.17
CA LYS A 731 -6.16 -15.36 41.07
C LYS A 731 -7.68 -15.49 41.20
N ASP A 732 -8.16 -15.55 42.43
CA ASP A 732 -9.60 -15.65 42.68
C ASP A 732 -10.33 -14.32 42.39
N SER A 733 -9.69 -13.19 42.58
CA SER A 733 -10.23 -11.89 42.20
C SER A 733 -10.29 -11.71 40.69
N LEU A 734 -9.25 -12.18 39.97
CA LEU A 734 -9.27 -12.21 38.49
C LEU A 734 -10.39 -13.11 37.99
N LYS A 735 -10.53 -14.32 38.54
CA LYS A 735 -11.61 -15.24 38.17
C LYS A 735 -12.99 -14.62 38.40
N ARG A 736 -13.24 -14.07 39.60
CA ARG A 736 -14.51 -13.39 39.89
C ARG A 736 -14.82 -12.25 38.94
N SER A 737 -13.82 -11.44 38.58
CA SER A 737 -14.01 -10.34 37.63
C SER A 737 -14.38 -10.88 36.24
N THR A 738 -13.69 -11.92 35.77
CA THR A 738 -13.95 -12.53 34.47
C THR A 738 -15.31 -13.22 34.43
N ASP A 739 -15.68 -13.95 35.52
CA ASP A 739 -17.01 -14.55 35.67
C ASP A 739 -18.12 -13.49 35.66
N THR A 740 -17.86 -12.34 36.32
CA THR A 740 -18.81 -11.21 36.34
C THR A 740 -18.93 -10.61 34.94
N TYR A 741 -17.84 -10.45 34.21
CA TYR A 741 -17.86 -9.92 32.85
C TYR A 741 -18.56 -10.87 31.88
N ALA A 742 -18.25 -12.18 31.95
CA ALA A 742 -18.87 -13.20 31.11
C ALA A 742 -20.38 -13.40 31.39
N SER A 743 -20.83 -13.02 32.59
CA SER A 743 -22.25 -13.10 33.01
C SER A 743 -22.95 -11.73 33.01
N ALA A 744 -22.27 -10.66 32.62
CA ALA A 744 -22.84 -9.30 32.62
C ALA A 744 -23.95 -9.13 31.58
N ASP A 745 -23.86 -9.88 30.49
CA ASP A 745 -24.90 -9.95 29.49
C ASP A 745 -25.98 -10.93 29.95
N LYS A 746 -27.20 -10.44 30.12
CA LYS A 746 -28.37 -11.24 30.59
C LYS A 746 -28.79 -12.25 29.54
N GLU A 747 -28.41 -12.07 28.31
CA GLU A 747 -28.77 -12.91 27.19
C GLU A 747 -27.77 -14.06 27.01
N MET A 748 -26.55 -13.88 27.54
CA MET A 748 -25.49 -14.89 27.54
C MET A 748 -25.52 -15.73 28.80
N LYS A 749 -25.79 -17.00 28.64
CA LYS A 749 -25.78 -17.97 29.75
C LYS A 749 -24.50 -18.80 29.71
N ILE A 750 -23.73 -18.75 30.80
CA ILE A 750 -22.57 -19.64 30.98
C ILE A 750 -23.06 -21.06 31.16
N LYS A 751 -22.75 -21.94 30.25
CA LYS A 751 -23.07 -23.37 30.29
C LYS A 751 -21.98 -24.14 31.05
N SER A 752 -20.74 -23.81 30.83
CA SER A 752 -19.60 -24.36 31.55
C SER A 752 -18.47 -23.36 31.65
N SER A 753 -17.66 -23.47 32.69
CA SER A 753 -16.41 -22.72 32.81
C SER A 753 -15.31 -23.60 33.38
N THR A 754 -14.11 -23.49 32.84
CA THR A 754 -12.92 -24.14 33.42
C THR A 754 -11.88 -23.09 33.77
N PHE A 755 -11.13 -23.36 34.81
CA PHE A 755 -10.06 -22.50 35.29
C PHE A 755 -8.80 -23.41 35.52
N GLU A 756 -7.78 -23.18 34.69
CA GLU A 756 -6.58 -23.98 34.73
C GLU A 756 -5.35 -23.08 34.94
N GLU A 757 -4.50 -23.47 35.89
CA GLU A 757 -3.20 -22.85 36.06
C GLU A 757 -2.16 -23.57 35.20
N LYS A 758 -1.43 -22.84 34.38
CA LYS A 758 -0.34 -23.33 33.56
C LYS A 758 0.99 -22.73 34.04
N GLY A 759 1.69 -23.50 34.90
CA GLY A 759 2.89 -23.01 35.58
C GLY A 759 2.59 -21.88 36.56
N ASP A 760 3.60 -21.07 36.87
CA ASP A 760 3.49 -20.04 37.92
C ASP A 760 2.94 -18.69 37.39
N SER A 761 2.79 -18.53 36.06
CA SER A 761 2.59 -17.26 35.42
C SER A 761 1.41 -17.16 34.44
N MET A 762 0.70 -18.25 34.17
CA MET A 762 -0.42 -18.27 33.24
C MET A 762 -1.68 -18.88 33.85
N ILE A 763 -2.79 -18.23 33.61
CA ILE A 763 -4.13 -18.73 33.94
C ILE A 763 -4.91 -18.85 32.65
N VAL A 764 -5.47 -20.02 32.39
CA VAL A 764 -6.37 -20.27 31.26
C VAL A 764 -7.79 -20.39 31.79
N MET A 765 -8.67 -19.51 31.34
CA MET A 765 -10.09 -19.55 31.64
C MET A 765 -10.84 -19.84 30.35
N THR A 766 -11.64 -20.90 30.36
CA THR A 766 -12.47 -21.26 29.20
C THR A 766 -13.93 -21.19 29.62
N TYR A 767 -14.71 -20.48 28.83
CA TYR A 767 -16.16 -20.36 29.02
C TYR A 767 -16.86 -20.97 27.82
N GLU A 768 -17.83 -21.82 28.07
CA GLU A 768 -18.82 -22.19 27.09
C GLU A 768 -20.10 -21.40 27.43
N VAL A 769 -20.44 -20.48 26.55
CA VAL A 769 -21.59 -19.61 26.72
C VAL A 769 -22.62 -19.93 25.63
N VAL A 770 -23.89 -19.78 26.00
CA VAL A 770 -25.01 -19.94 25.07
C VAL A 770 -25.78 -18.64 25.08
N ASP A 771 -25.97 -18.06 23.92
CA ASP A 771 -26.92 -17.00 23.73
C ASP A 771 -28.33 -17.57 23.86
N THR A 772 -29.09 -17.06 24.85
CA THR A 772 -30.41 -17.59 25.18
C THR A 772 -31.45 -17.25 24.12
N ASN A 773 -31.19 -16.26 23.27
CA ASN A 773 -32.12 -15.83 22.24
C ASN A 773 -31.94 -16.64 20.95
N SER A 774 -30.70 -16.88 20.56
CA SER A 774 -30.38 -17.67 19.35
C SER A 774 -30.17 -19.16 19.62
N ASN A 775 -30.01 -19.56 20.89
CA ASN A 775 -29.70 -20.92 21.31
C ASN A 775 -28.42 -21.49 20.71
N ARG A 776 -27.41 -20.61 20.46
CA ARG A 776 -26.10 -20.93 19.90
C ARG A 776 -24.99 -20.86 20.92
#